data_b65916834cc29f59424c20ca7b217e2a
#
_entry.id   b65916834cc29f59424c20ca7b217e2a
#
_cell.length_a   1.000
_cell.length_b   1.000
_cell.length_c   1.000
_cell.angle_alpha   90.00
_cell.angle_beta   90.00
_cell.angle_gamma   90.00
#
_symmetry.space_group_name_H-M   'P 1'
#
loop_
_entity.id
_entity.type
_entity.pdbx_description
1 polymer ?
#
loop_
_entity_poly.entity_id
_entity_poly.type
_entity_poly.pdbx_seq_one_letter_code
_entity_poly.pdbx_strand_id
1 'polypeptide(L)'
;MQNKGFVKVFAVLLTLVCVFYLSFSFVTRHYNNKAKEIANGDMKVEQDYLDSLSNEKVWLGNWTLKQCREMEISLGLDLKGGMNVILEVSVPDVIKALADNKPDEAFNNALATAAKQAINSQDDVITLFVKEYHRIAPDAKLSELFATQQLKDKVSQKSTDAEVEKVLREEVKAAVENSFNVLRTRIDRFGVVQPNIQSLEDKMGRIMVELPGIKEPERVRKLLQGSANLEFWETYTAKEILPAMQSADAKLRAVLTQETTTDSVTTDTTKAAVLTEATPTKKAVSAADSLAAALKGDAKQDDATAANMEEIKKQYPLLSILQLNSSGQGPVIGYANYKDTADINKYLAMPEIKTELPKDLRLKWGVSPSEFDKKGQTFELYAIKSTERNGKAPLEGDVVTDAKDEFDQYSKPAVSMSMNSDGARRWAQLTKQNIGRAIAIVLDNYVYSAPNVNTEITGGRSQITGHFTPEQAKDLANVLKSGKMPAPAHIVQEDIVGPSLGQESINAGIFSFVVALILLMIYMCSMYGIIPGMVANGALILNFFFTLGILSSFQAALTMSGIAGMVLSLGMAVDANVLIYERTKEELRAGKGVKKALADGYSNAFSAIFDSNLTSSITGIILFNFGTGPIRGFATTLIIGILVSFFTAVFMTRLVYEHFMSKDKWLGLTFTTKISKNLMTNTRFDFMGTNKKSLIIVSAVIIVCISSFAIRGLSQSIDFTGGRNFKVQFENPVEPEQVRELIASKFGDANVSVIAIGTDKKTVRISTNYRIEDAGNNVDSEIESYLYETLKPVLTQNISLETFIDRDNHTGGSIVSSQKVGPSIADDIKTGAIYSVVLALLAIGLYILLRFRNIAYSIGSIVALSCDTIMIIGAYSLFWGILPFSLEIDQTFIGAILTAIGYSINDKVVIFDRVREFFGLYPKRDKRQLFNDSLNTTLARTINTSLSTLIVLLCIFILGGDSIRSFAFAMILGVVIGTLSSLFIASPIAYNMMKNKKVVVPAATEE
;
A
#
# COMPACT_ATOMS: atom_id res chain seq x y z
N MET A 1 -22.14 -28.44 30.75
CA MET A 1 -21.41 -28.83 29.53
C MET A 1 -21.50 -30.34 29.35
N GLN A 2 -22.22 -30.81 28.35
CA GLN A 2 -22.30 -32.21 28.02
C GLN A 2 -20.99 -32.82 27.45
N ASN A 3 -20.04 -32.02 26.97
CA ASN A 3 -18.81 -32.47 26.31
C ASN A 3 -17.50 -31.85 26.88
N LYS A 4 -17.25 -31.99 28.20
CA LYS A 4 -16.01 -31.53 28.85
C LYS A 4 -14.74 -32.12 28.22
N GLY A 5 -14.85 -33.39 27.76
CA GLY A 5 -13.74 -34.10 27.12
C GLY A 5 -13.30 -33.43 25.82
N PHE A 6 -14.26 -33.05 24.98
CA PHE A 6 -14.00 -32.38 23.70
C PHE A 6 -13.26 -31.08 23.89
N VAL A 7 -13.73 -30.19 24.80
CA VAL A 7 -13.08 -28.89 25.05
C VAL A 7 -11.64 -29.08 25.55
N LYS A 8 -11.37 -30.05 26.40
CA LYS A 8 -10.01 -30.34 26.86
C LYS A 8 -9.11 -30.81 25.72
N VAL A 9 -9.60 -31.77 24.92
CA VAL A 9 -8.83 -32.28 23.77
C VAL A 9 -8.56 -31.17 22.78
N PHE A 10 -9.57 -30.35 22.46
CA PHE A 10 -9.42 -29.20 21.54
C PHE A 10 -8.40 -28.19 22.08
N ALA A 11 -8.46 -27.83 23.36
CA ALA A 11 -7.51 -26.91 23.99
C ALA A 11 -6.07 -27.44 23.95
N VAL A 12 -5.87 -28.73 24.22
CA VAL A 12 -4.54 -29.35 24.14
C VAL A 12 -4.02 -29.36 22.70
N LEU A 13 -4.87 -29.75 21.76
CA LEU A 13 -4.49 -29.79 20.34
C LEU A 13 -4.16 -28.39 19.83
N LEU A 14 -4.97 -27.37 20.13
CA LEU A 14 -4.70 -25.98 19.79
C LEU A 14 -3.40 -25.48 20.39
N THR A 15 -3.13 -25.84 21.67
CA THR A 15 -1.87 -25.48 22.34
C THR A 15 -0.67 -26.09 21.62
N LEU A 16 -0.76 -27.37 21.24
CA LEU A 16 0.32 -28.08 20.54
C LEU A 16 0.58 -27.46 19.16
N VAL A 17 -0.47 -27.12 18.41
CA VAL A 17 -0.36 -26.44 17.13
C VAL A 17 0.30 -25.07 17.30
N CYS A 18 -0.15 -24.27 18.27
CA CYS A 18 0.44 -22.96 18.53
C CYS A 18 1.92 -23.06 18.95
N VAL A 19 2.27 -23.99 19.82
CA VAL A 19 3.68 -24.24 20.23
C VAL A 19 4.52 -24.64 19.02
N PHE A 20 4.00 -25.51 18.16
CA PHE A 20 4.70 -25.95 16.95
C PHE A 20 5.00 -24.76 16.02
N TYR A 21 4.01 -23.95 15.64
CA TYR A 21 4.23 -22.82 14.74
C TYR A 21 5.09 -21.72 15.37
N LEU A 22 4.89 -21.40 16.63
CA LEU A 22 5.71 -20.40 17.32
C LEU A 22 7.17 -20.85 17.48
N SER A 23 7.43 -22.17 17.50
CA SER A 23 8.79 -22.68 17.62
C SER A 23 9.68 -22.30 16.44
N PHE A 24 9.14 -22.12 15.24
CA PHE A 24 9.90 -21.67 14.08
C PHE A 24 10.52 -20.28 14.31
N SER A 25 9.76 -19.34 14.88
CA SER A 25 10.26 -17.99 15.21
C SER A 25 11.38 -18.01 16.27
N PHE A 26 11.38 -18.99 17.19
CA PHE A 26 12.49 -19.15 18.15
C PHE A 26 13.75 -19.69 17.47
N VAL A 27 13.60 -20.64 16.55
CA VAL A 27 14.73 -21.22 15.80
C VAL A 27 15.38 -20.15 14.91
N THR A 28 14.59 -19.45 14.11
CA THR A 28 15.10 -18.42 13.23
C THR A 28 15.78 -17.28 14.00
N ARG A 29 15.20 -16.84 15.12
CA ARG A 29 15.79 -15.84 16.00
C ARG A 29 17.14 -16.30 16.57
N HIS A 30 17.27 -17.56 16.95
CA HIS A 30 18.53 -18.13 17.45
C HIS A 30 19.63 -18.03 16.40
N TYR A 31 19.36 -18.47 15.16
CA TYR A 31 20.34 -18.42 14.07
C TYR A 31 20.64 -16.99 13.58
N ASN A 32 19.66 -16.11 13.57
CA ASN A 32 19.89 -14.70 13.25
C ASN A 32 20.77 -14.00 14.29
N ASN A 33 20.56 -14.25 15.58
CA ASN A 33 21.42 -13.71 16.62
C ASN A 33 22.86 -14.23 16.51
N LYS A 34 23.02 -15.53 16.23
CA LYS A 34 24.33 -16.14 16.01
C LYS A 34 25.05 -15.55 14.79
N ALA A 35 24.31 -15.29 13.71
CA ALA A 35 24.84 -14.62 12.53
C ALA A 35 25.35 -13.21 12.84
N LYS A 36 24.60 -12.43 13.62
CA LYS A 36 25.01 -11.08 14.08
C LYS A 36 26.26 -11.11 14.95
N GLU A 37 26.37 -12.08 15.84
CA GLU A 37 27.58 -12.27 16.67
C GLU A 37 28.81 -12.58 15.82
N ILE A 38 28.68 -13.42 14.78
CA ILE A 38 29.78 -13.78 13.88
C ILE A 38 30.15 -12.60 12.97
N ALA A 39 29.16 -11.86 12.50
CA ALA A 39 29.32 -10.77 11.56
C ALA A 39 29.97 -9.51 12.17
N ASN A 40 29.93 -9.32 13.50
CA ASN A 40 30.48 -8.15 14.20
C ASN A 40 30.09 -6.79 13.54
N GLY A 41 28.90 -6.72 12.93
CA GLY A 41 28.40 -5.52 12.24
C GLY A 41 28.62 -5.50 10.72
N ASP A 42 29.29 -6.49 10.14
CA ASP A 42 29.41 -6.63 8.68
C ASP A 42 28.20 -7.37 8.13
N MET A 43 27.33 -6.65 7.44
CA MET A 43 26.10 -7.20 6.86
C MET A 43 26.33 -8.28 5.81
N LYS A 44 27.44 -8.20 5.09
CA LYS A 44 27.76 -9.18 4.04
C LYS A 44 28.12 -10.53 4.66
N VAL A 45 28.93 -10.51 5.71
CA VAL A 45 29.29 -11.72 6.47
C VAL A 45 28.07 -12.33 7.17
N GLU A 46 27.14 -11.50 7.69
CA GLU A 46 25.87 -11.96 8.25
C GLU A 46 25.06 -12.73 7.20
N GLN A 47 24.93 -12.15 6.01
CA GLN A 47 24.13 -12.72 4.94
C GLN A 47 24.75 -13.99 4.37
N ASP A 48 26.06 -14.00 4.11
CA ASP A 48 26.80 -15.18 3.63
C ASP A 48 26.70 -16.35 4.62
N TYR A 49 26.75 -16.09 5.93
CA TYR A 49 26.56 -17.11 6.96
C TYR A 49 25.14 -17.68 6.94
N LEU A 50 24.12 -16.84 6.83
CA LEU A 50 22.74 -17.26 6.80
C LEU A 50 22.39 -18.02 5.52
N ASP A 51 22.98 -17.63 4.39
CA ASP A 51 22.81 -18.30 3.09
C ASP A 51 23.50 -19.68 3.09
N SER A 52 24.66 -19.81 3.72
CA SER A 52 25.35 -21.11 3.88
C SER A 52 24.50 -22.12 4.65
N LEU A 53 23.73 -21.67 5.64
CA LEU A 53 22.86 -22.50 6.46
C LEU A 53 21.45 -22.69 5.88
N SER A 54 21.09 -21.97 4.81
CA SER A 54 19.71 -21.92 4.29
C SER A 54 19.12 -23.29 3.98
N ASN A 55 19.94 -24.21 3.46
CA ASN A 55 19.54 -25.57 3.10
C ASN A 55 19.86 -26.63 4.17
N GLU A 56 20.47 -26.22 5.28
CA GLU A 56 20.75 -27.15 6.39
C GLU A 56 19.51 -27.42 7.23
N LYS A 57 19.34 -28.65 7.68
CA LYS A 57 18.24 -29.08 8.54
C LYS A 57 18.49 -28.64 9.98
N VAL A 58 17.83 -27.61 10.43
CA VAL A 58 18.05 -26.94 11.73
C VAL A 58 16.99 -27.26 12.79
N TRP A 59 15.82 -27.77 12.37
CA TRP A 59 14.70 -28.02 13.30
C TRP A 59 14.07 -29.39 13.10
N LEU A 60 13.85 -30.13 14.20
CA LEU A 60 13.28 -31.50 14.25
C LEU A 60 13.87 -32.48 13.22
N GLY A 61 15.08 -32.23 12.74
CA GLY A 61 15.77 -33.07 11.76
C GLY A 61 15.21 -33.07 10.34
N ASN A 62 14.08 -32.37 10.10
CA ASN A 62 13.39 -32.36 8.82
C ASN A 62 13.27 -30.97 8.20
N TRP A 63 13.31 -29.88 8.98
CA TRP A 63 13.08 -28.52 8.53
C TRP A 63 14.40 -27.76 8.31
N THR A 64 14.56 -27.18 7.09
CA THR A 64 15.71 -26.34 6.78
C THR A 64 15.55 -24.93 7.36
N LEU A 65 16.66 -24.17 7.46
CA LEU A 65 16.58 -22.78 7.93
C LEU A 65 15.68 -21.92 7.03
N LYS A 66 15.73 -22.15 5.72
CA LYS A 66 14.85 -21.49 4.74
C LYS A 66 13.38 -21.77 5.05
N GLN A 67 13.02 -23.05 5.23
CA GLN A 67 11.64 -23.43 5.59
C GLN A 67 11.21 -22.89 6.95
N CYS A 68 12.11 -22.86 7.93
CA CYS A 68 11.79 -22.24 9.23
C CYS A 68 11.50 -20.72 9.07
N ARG A 69 12.23 -20.03 8.23
CA ARG A 69 11.98 -18.61 7.91
C ARG A 69 10.67 -18.38 7.16
N GLU A 70 10.27 -19.30 6.30
CA GLU A 70 8.98 -19.25 5.60
C GLU A 70 7.79 -19.45 6.55
N MET A 71 8.00 -20.19 7.68
CA MET A 71 6.97 -20.51 8.66
C MET A 71 6.99 -19.64 9.93
N GLU A 72 7.98 -18.76 10.08
CA GLU A 72 8.02 -17.83 11.21
C GLU A 72 6.88 -16.79 11.13
N ILE A 73 6.63 -16.06 12.22
CA ILE A 73 5.69 -14.95 12.22
C ILE A 73 6.16 -13.91 11.20
N SER A 74 5.37 -13.70 10.16
CA SER A 74 5.63 -12.65 9.18
C SER A 74 5.42 -11.28 9.83
N LEU A 75 6.43 -10.40 9.73
CA LEU A 75 6.32 -9.02 10.15
C LEU A 75 5.96 -8.15 8.94
N GLY A 76 4.94 -7.33 9.08
CA GLY A 76 4.53 -6.40 8.04
C GLY A 76 5.55 -5.28 7.79
N LEU A 77 5.29 -4.52 6.74
CA LEU A 77 6.13 -3.41 6.30
C LEU A 77 6.43 -2.39 7.42
N ASP A 78 5.39 -2.03 8.18
CA ASP A 78 5.50 -1.04 9.26
C ASP A 78 6.47 -1.44 10.38
N LEU A 79 6.75 -2.75 10.50
CA LEU A 79 7.60 -3.31 11.56
C LEU A 79 9.00 -3.68 11.07
N LYS A 80 9.10 -4.28 9.87
CA LYS A 80 10.39 -4.75 9.33
C LYS A 80 11.06 -3.72 8.43
N GLY A 81 10.32 -2.68 8.04
CA GLY A 81 10.68 -1.82 6.94
C GLY A 81 10.49 -2.54 5.60
N GLY A 82 10.78 -1.87 4.50
CA GLY A 82 10.68 -2.42 3.15
C GLY A 82 9.74 -1.62 2.26
N MET A 83 9.11 -2.30 1.30
CA MET A 83 8.33 -1.69 0.24
C MET A 83 7.00 -2.40 0.03
N ASN A 84 5.92 -1.65 -0.10
CA ASN A 84 4.61 -2.13 -0.56
C ASN A 84 4.21 -1.35 -1.80
N VAL A 85 3.81 -2.05 -2.85
CA VAL A 85 3.37 -1.43 -4.09
C VAL A 85 2.06 -2.04 -4.57
N ILE A 86 1.19 -1.19 -5.12
CA ILE A 86 0.08 -1.64 -5.96
C ILE A 86 0.47 -1.33 -7.40
N LEU A 87 0.58 -2.38 -8.19
CA LEU A 87 0.82 -2.34 -9.61
C LEU A 87 -0.51 -2.40 -10.35
N GLU A 88 -0.67 -1.61 -11.38
CA GLU A 88 -1.78 -1.68 -12.32
C GLU A 88 -1.24 -2.07 -13.70
N VAL A 89 -1.65 -3.23 -14.19
CA VAL A 89 -1.33 -3.69 -15.54
C VAL A 89 -2.06 -2.83 -16.55
N SER A 90 -1.36 -2.30 -17.54
CA SER A 90 -1.93 -1.40 -18.54
C SER A 90 -2.97 -2.10 -19.41
N VAL A 91 -4.23 -2.03 -19.02
CA VAL A 91 -5.35 -2.56 -19.82
C VAL A 91 -5.42 -1.93 -21.22
N PRO A 92 -5.16 -0.62 -21.41
CA PRO A 92 -5.08 -0.05 -22.75
C PRO A 92 -4.06 -0.72 -23.66
N ASP A 93 -2.88 -1.06 -23.12
CA ASP A 93 -1.83 -1.71 -23.91
C ASP A 93 -2.19 -3.16 -24.23
N VAL A 94 -2.89 -3.86 -23.34
CA VAL A 94 -3.45 -5.19 -23.64
C VAL A 94 -4.45 -5.10 -24.79
N ILE A 95 -5.40 -4.15 -24.74
CA ILE A 95 -6.42 -3.95 -25.78
C ILE A 95 -5.75 -3.62 -27.12
N LYS A 96 -4.72 -2.75 -27.10
CA LYS A 96 -3.96 -2.38 -28.28
C LYS A 96 -3.20 -3.56 -28.88
N ALA A 97 -2.62 -4.41 -28.04
CA ALA A 97 -1.94 -5.64 -28.49
C ALA A 97 -2.94 -6.65 -29.10
N LEU A 98 -4.12 -6.81 -28.53
CA LEU A 98 -5.17 -7.67 -29.04
C LEU A 98 -5.71 -7.19 -30.40
N ALA A 99 -5.68 -5.87 -30.66
CA ALA A 99 -5.99 -5.28 -31.97
C ALA A 99 -4.82 -5.32 -32.97
N ASP A 100 -3.75 -6.07 -32.65
CA ASP A 100 -2.51 -6.20 -33.47
C ASP A 100 -1.86 -4.84 -33.79
N ASN A 101 -1.94 -3.88 -32.85
CA ASN A 101 -1.41 -2.52 -32.96
C ASN A 101 -1.87 -1.79 -34.24
N LYS A 102 -3.11 -1.97 -34.66
CA LYS A 102 -3.66 -1.32 -35.86
C LYS A 102 -3.51 0.20 -35.76
N PRO A 103 -3.07 0.87 -36.84
CA PRO A 103 -2.91 2.32 -36.88
C PRO A 103 -4.25 3.04 -37.17
N ASP A 104 -5.33 2.67 -36.46
CA ASP A 104 -6.63 3.33 -36.58
C ASP A 104 -6.66 4.54 -35.62
N GLU A 105 -6.87 5.73 -36.17
CA GLU A 105 -6.87 6.98 -35.40
C GLU A 105 -8.08 7.06 -34.46
N ALA A 106 -9.27 6.59 -34.88
CA ALA A 106 -10.46 6.56 -34.04
C ALA A 106 -10.28 5.61 -32.85
N PHE A 107 -9.71 4.43 -33.08
CA PHE A 107 -9.36 3.47 -32.06
C PHE A 107 -8.37 4.04 -31.03
N ASN A 108 -7.27 4.61 -31.51
CA ASN A 108 -6.23 5.15 -30.63
C ASN A 108 -6.74 6.34 -29.79
N ASN A 109 -7.54 7.23 -30.39
CA ASN A 109 -8.13 8.37 -29.69
C ASN A 109 -9.18 7.92 -28.67
N ALA A 110 -10.04 6.94 -29.00
CA ALA A 110 -11.00 6.36 -28.06
C ALA A 110 -10.29 5.71 -26.86
N LEU A 111 -9.24 4.93 -27.12
CA LEU A 111 -8.47 4.24 -26.10
C LEU A 111 -7.72 5.21 -25.19
N ALA A 112 -7.10 6.26 -25.77
CA ALA A 112 -6.42 7.29 -24.98
C ALA A 112 -7.40 8.12 -24.13
N THR A 113 -8.61 8.41 -24.65
CA THR A 113 -9.65 9.11 -23.90
C THR A 113 -10.20 8.24 -22.78
N ALA A 114 -10.47 6.97 -23.05
CA ALA A 114 -10.93 6.01 -22.06
C ALA A 114 -9.89 5.83 -20.92
N ALA A 115 -8.60 5.73 -21.26
CA ALA A 115 -7.52 5.65 -20.28
C ALA A 115 -7.47 6.88 -19.35
N LYS A 116 -7.66 8.09 -19.91
CA LYS A 116 -7.71 9.33 -19.11
C LYS A 116 -8.98 9.39 -18.23
N GLN A 117 -10.13 8.99 -18.77
CA GLN A 117 -11.37 8.98 -18.00
C GLN A 117 -11.36 7.92 -16.88
N ALA A 118 -10.70 6.77 -17.09
CA ALA A 118 -10.59 5.71 -16.09
C ALA A 118 -9.83 6.14 -14.83
N ILE A 119 -8.96 7.16 -14.89
CA ILE A 119 -8.26 7.72 -13.73
C ILE A 119 -9.25 8.30 -12.72
N ASN A 120 -10.35 8.89 -13.20
CA ASN A 120 -11.34 9.61 -12.39
C ASN A 120 -12.75 8.96 -12.45
N SER A 121 -12.87 7.71 -12.95
CA SER A 121 -14.13 7.00 -13.09
C SER A 121 -14.10 5.65 -12.38
N GLN A 122 -15.27 5.22 -11.90
CA GLN A 122 -15.46 3.86 -11.38
C GLN A 122 -15.69 2.82 -12.48
N ASP A 123 -16.01 3.27 -13.71
CA ASP A 123 -16.16 2.38 -14.84
C ASP A 123 -14.80 1.82 -15.28
N ASP A 124 -14.76 0.56 -15.68
CA ASP A 124 -13.54 -0.06 -16.20
C ASP A 124 -13.18 0.47 -17.59
N VAL A 125 -11.89 0.39 -17.92
CA VAL A 125 -11.33 0.90 -19.19
C VAL A 125 -12.03 0.30 -20.41
N ILE A 126 -12.46 -0.95 -20.36
CA ILE A 126 -13.13 -1.62 -21.50
C ILE A 126 -14.49 -0.98 -21.76
N THR A 127 -15.29 -0.78 -20.71
CA THR A 127 -16.59 -0.09 -20.82
C THR A 127 -16.42 1.33 -21.35
N LEU A 128 -15.46 2.08 -20.80
CA LEU A 128 -15.18 3.45 -21.25
C LEU A 128 -14.69 3.48 -22.70
N PHE A 129 -13.82 2.54 -23.06
CA PHE A 129 -13.32 2.42 -24.43
C PHE A 129 -14.45 2.14 -25.43
N VAL A 130 -15.32 1.17 -25.17
CA VAL A 130 -16.44 0.83 -26.03
C VAL A 130 -17.36 2.05 -26.22
N LYS A 131 -17.67 2.75 -25.13
CA LYS A 131 -18.50 3.95 -25.13
C LYS A 131 -17.88 5.10 -25.96
N GLU A 132 -16.58 5.37 -25.75
CA GLU A 132 -15.86 6.40 -26.48
C GLU A 132 -15.64 6.04 -27.95
N TYR A 133 -15.41 4.77 -28.26
CA TYR A 133 -15.24 4.31 -29.64
C TYR A 133 -16.52 4.51 -30.44
N HIS A 134 -17.69 4.13 -29.91
CA HIS A 134 -18.99 4.39 -30.55
C HIS A 134 -19.34 5.88 -30.60
N ARG A 135 -18.84 6.70 -29.67
CA ARG A 135 -19.00 8.16 -29.77
C ARG A 135 -18.22 8.77 -30.93
N ILE A 136 -17.00 8.27 -31.21
CA ILE A 136 -16.12 8.76 -32.28
C ILE A 136 -16.53 8.16 -33.62
N ALA A 137 -16.88 6.87 -33.64
CA ALA A 137 -17.24 6.12 -34.85
C ALA A 137 -18.54 5.34 -34.65
N PRO A 138 -19.74 5.97 -34.75
CA PRO A 138 -21.01 5.37 -34.41
C PRO A 138 -21.39 4.15 -35.25
N ASP A 139 -20.94 4.06 -36.51
CA ASP A 139 -21.24 2.97 -37.43
C ASP A 139 -20.20 1.84 -37.45
N ALA A 140 -19.09 2.02 -36.75
CA ALA A 140 -17.97 1.05 -36.71
C ALA A 140 -18.27 -0.10 -35.73
N LYS A 141 -17.95 -1.33 -36.14
CA LYS A 141 -18.09 -2.54 -35.33
C LYS A 141 -16.76 -2.89 -34.62
N LEU A 142 -16.83 -3.26 -33.36
CA LEU A 142 -15.66 -3.75 -32.62
C LEU A 142 -15.06 -5.01 -33.26
N SER A 143 -15.89 -5.85 -33.91
CA SER A 143 -15.40 -7.05 -34.59
C SER A 143 -14.41 -6.76 -35.73
N GLU A 144 -14.46 -5.57 -36.36
CA GLU A 144 -13.48 -5.16 -37.39
C GLU A 144 -12.08 -4.88 -36.82
N LEU A 145 -12.03 -4.44 -35.59
CA LEU A 145 -10.77 -4.21 -34.87
C LEU A 145 -10.18 -5.50 -34.32
N PHE A 146 -11.00 -6.36 -33.74
CA PHE A 146 -10.56 -7.51 -32.94
C PHE A 146 -10.66 -8.88 -33.63
N ALA A 147 -11.10 -8.96 -34.90
CA ALA A 147 -10.98 -10.17 -35.70
C ALA A 147 -9.54 -10.39 -36.18
N THR A 148 -8.61 -10.52 -35.20
CA THR A 148 -7.18 -10.71 -35.42
C THR A 148 -6.82 -12.18 -35.46
N GLN A 149 -5.60 -12.51 -35.95
CA GLN A 149 -5.11 -13.89 -35.97
C GLN A 149 -5.09 -14.50 -34.56
N GLN A 150 -4.85 -13.69 -33.55
CA GLN A 150 -4.77 -14.07 -32.13
C GLN A 150 -6.12 -14.44 -31.54
N LEU A 151 -7.19 -13.76 -31.98
CA LEU A 151 -8.57 -13.96 -31.51
C LEU A 151 -9.44 -14.75 -32.49
N LYS A 152 -8.86 -15.37 -33.51
CA LYS A 152 -9.57 -16.04 -34.62
C LYS A 152 -10.62 -17.06 -34.17
N ASP A 153 -10.35 -17.78 -33.08
CA ASP A 153 -11.27 -18.79 -32.56
C ASP A 153 -12.36 -18.24 -31.65
N LYS A 154 -12.25 -16.97 -31.22
CA LYS A 154 -13.16 -16.31 -30.27
C LYS A 154 -13.95 -15.15 -30.87
N VAL A 155 -13.40 -14.44 -31.85
CA VAL A 155 -14.01 -13.27 -32.51
C VAL A 155 -14.00 -13.45 -34.01
N SER A 156 -15.19 -13.38 -34.60
CA SER A 156 -15.40 -13.39 -36.06
C SER A 156 -15.90 -12.02 -36.52
N GLN A 157 -15.83 -11.71 -37.83
CA GLN A 157 -16.38 -10.48 -38.39
C GLN A 157 -17.88 -10.30 -38.17
N LYS A 158 -18.60 -11.40 -37.81
CA LYS A 158 -20.03 -11.40 -37.53
C LYS A 158 -20.38 -11.27 -36.07
N SER A 159 -19.37 -11.26 -35.17
CA SER A 159 -19.57 -11.15 -33.72
C SER A 159 -20.17 -9.79 -33.38
N THR A 160 -21.09 -9.79 -32.42
CA THR A 160 -21.68 -8.58 -31.87
C THR A 160 -20.71 -7.86 -30.95
N ASP A 161 -20.90 -6.55 -30.77
CA ASP A 161 -20.02 -5.76 -29.87
C ASP A 161 -20.05 -6.27 -28.43
N ALA A 162 -21.20 -6.75 -27.94
CA ALA A 162 -21.31 -7.36 -26.62
C ALA A 162 -20.49 -8.68 -26.50
N GLU A 163 -20.44 -9.49 -27.56
CA GLU A 163 -19.59 -10.69 -27.57
C GLU A 163 -18.12 -10.34 -27.60
N VAL A 164 -17.74 -9.33 -28.39
CA VAL A 164 -16.35 -8.83 -28.43
C VAL A 164 -15.94 -8.26 -27.08
N GLU A 165 -16.79 -7.46 -26.45
CA GLU A 165 -16.52 -6.91 -25.11
C GLU A 165 -16.32 -8.02 -24.09
N LYS A 166 -17.13 -9.07 -24.11
CA LYS A 166 -16.94 -10.24 -23.23
C LYS A 166 -15.60 -10.92 -23.46
N VAL A 167 -15.22 -11.16 -24.72
CA VAL A 167 -13.93 -11.75 -25.06
C VAL A 167 -12.77 -10.85 -24.60
N LEU A 168 -12.87 -9.53 -24.78
CA LEU A 168 -11.85 -8.59 -24.30
C LEU A 168 -11.67 -8.67 -22.79
N ARG A 169 -12.78 -8.80 -22.02
CA ARG A 169 -12.71 -8.97 -20.56
C ARG A 169 -12.00 -10.26 -20.16
N GLU A 170 -12.30 -11.35 -20.86
CA GLU A 170 -11.65 -12.66 -20.61
C GLU A 170 -10.15 -12.62 -20.94
N GLU A 171 -9.77 -12.01 -22.07
CA GLU A 171 -8.37 -11.87 -22.48
C GLU A 171 -7.57 -10.94 -21.56
N VAL A 172 -8.17 -9.81 -21.16
CA VAL A 172 -7.53 -8.90 -20.19
C VAL A 172 -7.34 -9.59 -18.85
N LYS A 173 -8.33 -10.35 -18.38
CA LYS A 173 -8.19 -11.14 -17.14
C LYS A 173 -7.06 -12.15 -17.25
N ALA A 174 -6.97 -12.87 -18.36
CA ALA A 174 -5.89 -13.83 -18.61
C ALA A 174 -4.51 -13.14 -18.67
N ALA A 175 -4.43 -11.95 -19.28
CA ALA A 175 -3.20 -11.16 -19.31
C ALA A 175 -2.77 -10.70 -17.92
N VAL A 176 -3.72 -10.29 -17.07
CA VAL A 176 -3.45 -9.92 -15.67
C VAL A 176 -2.97 -11.11 -14.85
N GLU A 177 -3.62 -12.28 -14.99
CA GLU A 177 -3.19 -13.51 -14.32
C GLU A 177 -1.79 -13.95 -14.76
N ASN A 178 -1.47 -13.80 -16.04
CA ASN A 178 -0.12 -14.08 -16.54
C ASN A 178 0.89 -13.08 -15.98
N SER A 179 0.57 -11.78 -15.96
CA SER A 179 1.42 -10.75 -15.34
C SER A 179 1.67 -11.03 -13.86
N PHE A 180 0.65 -11.46 -13.13
CA PHE A 180 0.76 -11.91 -11.74
C PHE A 180 1.77 -13.05 -11.56
N ASN A 181 1.69 -14.07 -12.41
CA ASN A 181 2.59 -15.23 -12.37
C ASN A 181 4.04 -14.84 -12.70
N VAL A 182 4.22 -13.93 -13.68
CA VAL A 182 5.54 -13.41 -14.04
C VAL A 182 6.14 -12.60 -12.88
N LEU A 183 5.37 -11.69 -12.28
CA LEU A 183 5.80 -10.90 -11.13
C LEU A 183 6.16 -11.78 -9.94
N ARG A 184 5.33 -12.77 -9.62
CA ARG A 184 5.60 -13.75 -8.57
C ARG A 184 6.93 -14.47 -8.81
N THR A 185 7.15 -14.96 -10.03
CA THR A 185 8.39 -15.64 -10.40
C THR A 185 9.61 -14.73 -10.26
N ARG A 186 9.49 -13.45 -10.61
CA ARG A 186 10.57 -12.47 -10.46
C ARG A 186 10.92 -12.23 -9.00
N ILE A 187 9.89 -12.03 -8.17
CA ILE A 187 10.04 -11.74 -6.74
C ILE A 187 10.63 -12.93 -6.00
N ASP A 188 10.17 -14.15 -6.29
CA ASP A 188 10.69 -15.39 -5.70
C ASP A 188 12.19 -15.57 -5.98
N ARG A 189 12.65 -15.14 -7.16
CA ARG A 189 14.07 -15.21 -7.57
C ARG A 189 14.91 -14.06 -7.04
N PHE A 190 14.28 -12.94 -6.73
CA PHE A 190 14.98 -11.81 -6.13
C PHE A 190 15.47 -12.09 -4.72
N GLY A 191 14.94 -13.14 -4.07
CA GLY A 191 15.39 -13.63 -2.77
C GLY A 191 14.76 -12.88 -1.58
N VAL A 192 13.64 -12.22 -1.78
CA VAL A 192 12.87 -11.62 -0.68
C VAL A 192 12.29 -12.71 0.20
N VAL A 193 12.46 -12.57 1.50
CA VAL A 193 11.89 -13.50 2.48
C VAL A 193 10.43 -13.12 2.75
N GLN A 194 9.51 -14.06 2.51
CA GLN A 194 8.06 -13.90 2.75
C GLN A 194 7.42 -12.73 1.97
N PRO A 195 7.57 -12.65 0.64
CA PRO A 195 6.83 -11.66 -0.13
C PRO A 195 5.33 -12.00 -0.09
N ASN A 196 4.49 -10.98 0.02
CA ASN A 196 3.04 -11.15 -0.08
C ASN A 196 2.57 -10.56 -1.41
N ILE A 197 2.06 -11.41 -2.30
CA ILE A 197 1.62 -11.00 -3.63
C ILE A 197 0.15 -11.40 -3.77
N GLN A 198 -0.72 -10.42 -4.01
CA GLN A 198 -2.16 -10.62 -4.11
C GLN A 198 -2.73 -9.88 -5.31
N SER A 199 -3.61 -10.55 -6.08
CA SER A 199 -4.45 -9.88 -7.06
C SER A 199 -5.61 -9.21 -6.33
N LEU A 200 -5.83 -7.93 -6.59
CA LEU A 200 -6.96 -7.19 -6.02
C LEU A 200 -8.17 -7.37 -6.94
N GLU A 201 -9.24 -7.95 -6.40
CA GLU A 201 -10.45 -8.25 -7.18
C GLU A 201 -11.30 -7.01 -7.48
N ASP A 202 -11.06 -5.92 -6.78
CA ASP A 202 -11.86 -4.68 -6.81
C ASP A 202 -11.81 -3.98 -8.16
N LYS A 203 -10.63 -3.97 -8.80
CA LYS A 203 -10.43 -3.47 -10.18
C LYS A 203 -9.54 -4.42 -10.96
N MET A 204 -9.98 -4.69 -12.18
CA MET A 204 -9.25 -5.54 -13.12
C MET A 204 -7.86 -4.94 -13.41
N GLY A 205 -6.82 -5.73 -13.16
CA GLY A 205 -5.44 -5.35 -13.47
C GLY A 205 -4.58 -4.93 -12.28
N ARG A 206 -5.11 -4.88 -11.05
CA ARG A 206 -4.32 -4.47 -9.89
C ARG A 206 -3.71 -5.65 -9.14
N ILE A 207 -2.43 -5.52 -8.85
CA ILE A 207 -1.63 -6.51 -8.12
C ILE A 207 -0.92 -5.79 -6.96
N MET A 208 -1.19 -6.24 -5.74
CA MET A 208 -0.48 -5.77 -4.55
C MET A 208 0.74 -6.64 -4.30
N VAL A 209 1.86 -6.00 -4.01
CA VAL A 209 3.15 -6.64 -3.73
C VAL A 209 3.76 -6.02 -2.49
N GLU A 210 3.85 -6.80 -1.41
CA GLU A 210 4.53 -6.39 -0.18
C GLU A 210 5.86 -7.13 -0.07
N LEU A 211 6.93 -6.38 0.13
CA LEU A 211 8.31 -6.86 0.18
C LEU A 211 8.98 -6.42 1.49
N PRO A 212 8.75 -7.14 2.59
CA PRO A 212 9.31 -6.77 3.88
C PRO A 212 10.85 -6.92 3.90
N GLY A 213 11.53 -5.93 4.47
CA GLY A 213 12.97 -5.95 4.68
C GLY A 213 13.82 -5.66 3.43
N ILE A 214 13.22 -5.15 2.36
CA ILE A 214 13.95 -4.65 1.19
C ILE A 214 14.69 -3.36 1.53
N LYS A 215 15.96 -3.27 1.13
CA LYS A 215 16.82 -2.10 1.33
C LYS A 215 16.99 -1.24 0.08
N GLU A 216 16.79 -1.80 -1.11
CA GLU A 216 17.01 -1.14 -2.40
C GLU A 216 15.69 -0.95 -3.18
N PRO A 217 14.83 0.02 -2.82
CA PRO A 217 13.52 0.20 -3.43
C PRO A 217 13.61 0.56 -4.92
N GLU A 218 14.62 1.32 -5.34
CA GLU A 218 14.84 1.68 -6.75
C GLU A 218 15.08 0.46 -7.65
N ARG A 219 15.84 -0.48 -7.16
CA ARG A 219 16.13 -1.74 -7.86
C ARG A 219 14.85 -2.56 -8.00
N VAL A 220 14.04 -2.60 -6.94
CA VAL A 220 12.75 -3.28 -6.94
C VAL A 220 11.76 -2.61 -7.89
N ARG A 221 11.66 -1.29 -7.91
CA ARG A 221 10.81 -0.56 -8.89
C ARG A 221 11.12 -0.97 -10.32
N LYS A 222 12.40 -0.95 -10.70
CA LYS A 222 12.84 -1.36 -12.05
C LYS A 222 12.45 -2.81 -12.35
N LEU A 223 12.59 -3.71 -11.38
CA LEU A 223 12.26 -5.12 -11.54
C LEU A 223 10.74 -5.33 -11.70
N LEU A 224 9.92 -4.62 -10.94
CA LEU A 224 8.46 -4.76 -10.96
C LEU A 224 7.81 -4.11 -12.17
N GLN A 225 8.31 -2.95 -12.59
CA GLN A 225 7.76 -2.20 -13.74
C GLN A 225 8.29 -2.69 -15.07
N GLY A 226 9.47 -3.33 -15.09
CA GLY A 226 10.08 -3.86 -16.31
C GLY A 226 9.16 -4.89 -16.98
N SER A 227 8.80 -4.68 -18.25
CA SER A 227 7.99 -5.62 -19.02
C SER A 227 8.76 -6.87 -19.44
N ALA A 228 10.09 -6.85 -19.34
CA ALA A 228 11.02 -7.83 -19.87
C ALA A 228 10.84 -8.06 -21.39
N ASN A 229 10.49 -7.00 -22.10
CA ASN A 229 10.39 -7.06 -23.54
C ASN A 229 11.78 -7.04 -24.18
N LEU A 230 12.37 -8.24 -24.28
CA LEU A 230 13.67 -8.41 -24.92
C LEU A 230 13.48 -8.42 -26.44
N GLU A 231 14.27 -7.63 -27.13
CA GLU A 231 14.22 -7.46 -28.58
C GLU A 231 15.65 -7.48 -29.14
N PHE A 232 15.84 -8.16 -30.27
CA PHE A 232 17.10 -8.20 -30.99
C PHE A 232 16.92 -7.45 -32.30
N TRP A 233 17.71 -6.41 -32.49
CA TRP A 233 17.59 -5.50 -33.62
C TRP A 233 18.84 -5.40 -34.43
N GLU A 234 18.67 -5.31 -35.74
CA GLU A 234 19.77 -4.88 -36.62
C GLU A 234 20.12 -3.41 -36.33
N THR A 235 21.36 -3.03 -36.62
CA THR A 235 21.83 -1.68 -36.35
C THR A 235 22.36 -1.00 -37.63
N TYR A 236 22.24 0.31 -37.66
CA TYR A 236 22.97 1.16 -38.55
C TYR A 236 24.36 1.44 -37.97
N THR A 237 25.33 1.70 -38.83
CA THR A 237 26.62 2.28 -38.41
C THR A 237 26.48 3.81 -38.28
N ALA A 238 27.25 4.41 -37.38
CA ALA A 238 27.26 5.87 -37.23
C ALA A 238 27.52 6.60 -38.54
N LYS A 239 28.42 6.05 -39.41
CA LYS A 239 28.76 6.60 -40.74
C LYS A 239 27.54 6.69 -41.66
N GLU A 240 26.63 5.73 -41.60
CA GLU A 240 25.40 5.72 -42.44
C GLU A 240 24.39 6.78 -42.01
N ILE A 241 24.36 7.18 -40.76
CA ILE A 241 23.33 8.07 -40.17
C ILE A 241 23.82 9.53 -40.01
N LEU A 242 25.14 9.72 -39.90
CA LEU A 242 25.74 11.08 -39.72
C LEU A 242 25.21 12.14 -40.71
N PRO A 243 25.11 11.85 -42.02
CA PRO A 243 24.58 12.87 -42.97
C PRO A 243 23.12 13.24 -42.67
N ALA A 244 22.29 12.26 -42.33
CA ALA A 244 20.87 12.48 -42.01
C ALA A 244 20.72 13.32 -40.72
N MET A 245 21.57 13.08 -39.70
CA MET A 245 21.55 13.88 -38.46
C MET A 245 21.97 15.33 -38.69
N GLN A 246 22.93 15.57 -39.61
CA GLN A 246 23.31 16.93 -40.00
C GLN A 246 22.18 17.63 -40.75
N SER A 247 21.51 16.96 -41.68
CA SER A 247 20.31 17.46 -42.34
C SER A 247 19.17 17.77 -41.35
N ALA A 248 18.97 16.91 -40.37
CA ALA A 248 17.98 17.08 -39.31
C ALA A 248 18.25 18.33 -38.45
N ASP A 249 19.52 18.58 -38.08
CA ASP A 249 19.91 19.83 -37.36
C ASP A 249 19.68 21.08 -38.19
N ALA A 250 20.05 21.06 -39.48
CA ALA A 250 19.81 22.18 -40.39
C ALA A 250 18.31 22.47 -40.56
N LYS A 251 17.49 21.45 -40.65
CA LYS A 251 16.03 21.58 -40.74
C LYS A 251 15.42 22.10 -39.45
N LEU A 252 15.88 21.58 -38.29
CA LEU A 252 15.45 22.03 -36.97
C LEU A 252 15.70 23.51 -36.76
N ARG A 253 16.88 23.98 -37.15
CA ARG A 253 17.21 25.40 -37.14
C ARG A 253 16.23 26.24 -37.98
N ALA A 254 15.86 25.80 -39.18
CA ALA A 254 14.90 26.46 -40.02
C ALA A 254 13.50 26.54 -39.39
N VAL A 255 13.02 25.47 -38.76
CA VAL A 255 11.73 25.40 -38.07
C VAL A 255 11.72 26.33 -36.85
N LEU A 256 12.73 26.28 -35.98
CA LEU A 256 12.82 27.15 -34.80
C LEU A 256 12.96 28.65 -35.15
N THR A 257 13.56 28.95 -36.28
CA THR A 257 13.67 30.32 -36.75
C THR A 257 12.34 30.84 -37.30
N GLN A 258 11.51 29.99 -37.88
CA GLN A 258 10.15 30.33 -38.34
C GLN A 258 9.16 30.56 -37.19
N GLU A 259 9.23 29.76 -36.11
CA GLU A 259 8.39 29.96 -34.93
C GLU A 259 8.68 31.31 -34.23
N THR A 260 9.93 31.73 -34.17
CA THR A 260 10.32 33.02 -33.56
C THR A 260 9.89 34.24 -34.40
N THR A 261 9.55 34.08 -35.69
CA THR A 261 9.04 35.16 -36.55
C THR A 261 7.52 35.26 -36.52
N THR A 262 6.77 34.31 -36.02
CA THR A 262 5.30 34.35 -35.96
C THR A 262 4.74 35.03 -34.70
N ASP A 263 5.55 35.20 -33.66
CA ASP A 263 5.14 35.84 -32.40
C ASP A 263 5.46 37.36 -32.33
N SER A 264 6.00 37.92 -33.39
CA SER A 264 6.31 39.35 -33.44
C SER A 264 5.85 40.02 -34.74
N VAL A 265 4.52 40.05 -34.96
CA VAL A 265 3.90 40.93 -35.98
C VAL A 265 2.87 41.80 -35.30
N THR A 266 3.35 42.97 -34.82
CA THR A 266 2.59 44.23 -34.87
C THR A 266 3.56 45.39 -35.11
N THR A 267 3.30 46.05 -36.28
CA THR A 267 3.76 47.41 -36.70
C THR A 267 5.25 47.66 -36.93
N ASP A 268 5.75 47.87 -38.08
CA ASP A 268 5.67 49.03 -38.93
C ASP A 268 6.50 48.90 -40.23
N THR A 269 5.98 49.55 -41.24
CA THR A 269 6.39 49.60 -42.63
C THR A 269 7.74 50.27 -42.91
N THR A 270 8.32 49.83 -44.04
CA THR A 270 9.25 50.56 -44.97
C THR A 270 10.77 50.55 -44.67
N LYS A 271 11.53 49.78 -45.42
CA LYS A 271 12.41 50.26 -46.49
C LYS A 271 13.15 49.18 -47.22
N ALA A 272 13.04 49.16 -48.49
CA ALA A 272 13.71 48.33 -49.47
C ALA A 272 15.17 48.70 -49.68
N ALA A 273 15.86 47.69 -50.23
CA ALA A 273 17.06 47.78 -51.13
C ALA A 273 18.36 47.30 -50.50
N VAL A 274 18.97 46.38 -51.09
CA VAL A 274 19.90 46.24 -52.19
C VAL A 274 20.71 44.95 -52.00
N LEU A 275 20.66 44.13 -53.03
CA LEU A 275 21.55 43.02 -53.32
C LEU A 275 22.98 43.52 -53.58
N THR A 276 23.97 42.86 -53.01
CA THR A 276 25.29 42.73 -53.62
C THR A 276 25.87 41.34 -53.44
N GLU A 277 26.09 40.69 -54.55
CA GLU A 277 26.88 39.47 -54.71
C GLU A 277 28.33 39.67 -54.27
N ALA A 278 28.87 38.64 -53.61
CA ALA A 278 30.31 38.40 -53.68
C ALA A 278 30.61 36.90 -53.54
N THR A 279 31.20 36.40 -54.54
CA THR A 279 31.68 35.05 -54.87
C THR A 279 32.81 34.51 -53.96
N PRO A 280 33.12 33.24 -54.05
CA PRO A 280 33.65 32.44 -52.97
C PRO A 280 35.15 32.20 -53.01
N THR A 281 35.75 31.93 -51.89
CA THR A 281 36.88 30.96 -51.72
C THR A 281 37.36 30.91 -50.28
N LYS A 282 37.26 29.78 -49.64
CA LYS A 282 38.33 29.12 -48.90
C LYS A 282 37.82 27.89 -48.17
N LYS A 283 38.43 26.77 -48.49
CA LYS A 283 38.55 25.46 -47.76
C LYS A 283 37.62 25.24 -46.55
N ALA A 284 36.70 24.28 -46.72
CA ALA A 284 35.97 23.62 -45.69
C ALA A 284 36.94 22.92 -44.72
N VAL A 285 37.23 23.52 -43.62
CA VAL A 285 37.66 22.81 -42.40
C VAL A 285 36.39 22.28 -41.80
N SER A 286 36.30 20.97 -41.55
CA SER A 286 35.15 20.29 -41.00
C SER A 286 34.64 21.01 -39.76
N ALA A 287 33.34 21.38 -39.73
CA ALA A 287 32.70 22.04 -38.61
C ALA A 287 32.84 21.24 -37.31
N ALA A 288 33.03 19.92 -37.45
CA ALA A 288 33.29 18.99 -36.34
C ALA A 288 34.63 19.26 -35.64
N ASP A 289 35.68 19.65 -36.43
CA ASP A 289 36.99 19.91 -35.85
C ASP A 289 37.05 21.27 -35.12
N SER A 290 36.25 22.23 -35.54
CA SER A 290 36.14 23.54 -34.88
C SER A 290 35.33 23.43 -33.56
N LEU A 291 34.32 22.60 -33.54
CA LEU A 291 33.50 22.36 -32.35
C LEU A 291 34.28 21.53 -31.30
N ALA A 292 35.06 20.53 -31.76
CA ALA A 292 35.91 19.73 -30.88
C ALA A 292 37.07 20.54 -30.28
N ALA A 293 37.56 21.57 -30.96
CA ALA A 293 38.56 22.48 -30.44
C ALA A 293 38.01 23.48 -29.42
N ALA A 294 36.76 23.92 -29.58
CA ALA A 294 36.07 24.82 -28.63
C ALA A 294 35.70 24.15 -27.31
N LEU A 295 35.42 22.84 -27.31
CA LEU A 295 35.05 22.06 -26.13
C LEU A 295 36.24 21.50 -25.31
N LYS A 296 37.47 21.63 -25.79
CA LYS A 296 38.70 21.14 -25.09
C LYS A 296 39.45 22.22 -24.29
N GLY A 297 38.93 23.42 -24.16
CA GLY A 297 39.56 24.50 -23.40
C GLY A 297 39.15 24.48 -21.92
N ASP A 298 40.09 24.15 -21.05
CA ASP A 298 40.04 24.53 -19.63
C ASP A 298 39.88 26.06 -19.52
N ALA A 299 38.70 26.55 -19.27
CA ALA A 299 38.46 27.95 -19.12
C ALA A 299 37.70 28.31 -17.86
N LYS A 300 38.29 29.23 -17.13
CA LYS A 300 37.68 29.99 -16.06
C LYS A 300 36.40 30.67 -16.57
N GLN A 301 35.40 30.64 -15.71
CA GLN A 301 34.06 31.19 -15.89
C GLN A 301 34.14 32.73 -16.08
N ASP A 302 33.89 33.23 -17.31
CA ASP A 302 33.59 34.62 -17.59
C ASP A 302 32.32 34.74 -18.43
N ASP A 303 31.51 35.77 -18.17
CA ASP A 303 30.21 36.08 -18.78
C ASP A 303 30.18 36.09 -20.35
N ALA A 304 31.31 36.20 -20.99
CA ALA A 304 31.48 36.12 -22.45
C ALA A 304 31.27 34.70 -23.01
N THR A 305 31.36 33.65 -22.18
CA THR A 305 31.17 32.25 -22.58
C THR A 305 29.69 31.85 -22.65
N ALA A 306 28.85 32.48 -21.86
CA ALA A 306 27.38 32.18 -21.84
C ALA A 306 26.72 32.74 -23.13
N ALA A 307 27.06 33.92 -23.55
CA ALA A 307 26.54 34.51 -24.80
C ALA A 307 26.99 33.74 -26.06
N ASN A 308 28.21 33.19 -26.04
CA ASN A 308 28.72 32.36 -27.15
C ASN A 308 28.03 31.00 -27.21
N MET A 309 27.65 30.42 -26.04
CA MET A 309 26.91 29.16 -25.99
C MET A 309 25.46 29.32 -26.47
N GLU A 310 24.79 30.44 -26.20
CA GLU A 310 23.44 30.68 -26.73
C GLU A 310 23.46 30.88 -28.26
N GLU A 311 24.49 31.49 -28.80
CA GLU A 311 24.65 31.66 -30.24
C GLU A 311 24.94 30.33 -30.95
N ILE A 312 25.74 29.44 -30.33
CA ILE A 312 25.97 28.08 -30.79
C ILE A 312 24.67 27.23 -30.73
N LYS A 313 23.86 27.36 -29.69
CA LYS A 313 22.56 26.68 -29.57
C LYS A 313 21.57 27.15 -30.65
N LYS A 314 21.59 28.41 -31.04
CA LYS A 314 20.75 28.93 -32.14
C LYS A 314 21.23 28.44 -33.48
N GLN A 315 22.54 28.27 -33.66
CA GLN A 315 23.15 27.84 -34.93
C GLN A 315 23.09 26.34 -35.16
N TYR A 316 23.20 25.54 -34.09
CA TYR A 316 23.17 24.07 -34.08
C TYR A 316 22.28 23.53 -32.96
N PRO A 317 20.95 23.65 -33.07
CA PRO A 317 20.05 23.37 -31.96
C PRO A 317 20.09 21.92 -31.49
N LEU A 318 20.26 20.94 -32.37
CA LEU A 318 20.38 19.53 -32.02
C LEU A 318 21.83 19.16 -31.66
N LEU A 319 22.78 19.60 -32.47
CA LEU A 319 24.21 19.23 -32.34
C LEU A 319 24.92 19.92 -31.16
N SER A 320 24.33 20.98 -30.61
CA SER A 320 24.85 21.60 -29.37
C SER A 320 24.61 20.77 -28.12
N ILE A 321 23.58 19.91 -28.13
CA ILE A 321 23.17 19.02 -27.00
C ILE A 321 23.47 17.54 -27.27
N LEU A 322 23.63 17.12 -28.54
CA LEU A 322 23.97 15.78 -28.98
C LEU A 322 25.37 15.79 -29.65
N GLN A 323 26.34 15.27 -28.94
CA GLN A 323 27.71 15.10 -29.48
C GLN A 323 27.77 13.90 -30.40
N LEU A 324 27.92 14.09 -31.71
CA LEU A 324 27.97 12.99 -32.66
C LEU A 324 29.27 12.19 -32.56
N ASN A 325 29.18 10.90 -32.80
CA ASN A 325 30.31 9.98 -32.83
C ASN A 325 31.13 10.17 -34.13
N SER A 326 32.21 10.92 -34.03
CA SER A 326 33.10 11.21 -35.18
C SER A 326 33.88 10.01 -35.69
N SER A 327 34.00 8.90 -34.93
CA SER A 327 34.70 7.71 -35.40
C SER A 327 33.98 7.00 -36.55
N GLY A 328 32.66 7.22 -36.68
CA GLY A 328 31.83 6.60 -37.71
C GLY A 328 31.70 5.09 -37.59
N GLN A 329 32.29 4.49 -36.59
CA GLN A 329 32.27 3.04 -36.35
C GLN A 329 31.23 2.67 -35.29
N GLY A 330 30.65 1.48 -35.45
CA GLY A 330 29.66 0.95 -34.51
C GLY A 330 28.26 1.58 -34.61
N PRO A 331 27.31 1.15 -33.78
CA PRO A 331 25.92 1.55 -33.79
C PRO A 331 25.61 2.81 -32.94
N VAL A 332 26.60 3.30 -32.17
CA VAL A 332 26.47 4.53 -31.36
C VAL A 332 26.65 5.74 -32.24
N ILE A 333 25.61 6.55 -32.43
CA ILE A 333 25.63 7.74 -33.27
C ILE A 333 26.04 9.00 -32.53
N GLY A 334 25.84 9.04 -31.22
CA GLY A 334 26.21 10.20 -30.43
C GLY A 334 26.07 9.98 -28.93
N TYR A 335 26.48 11.00 -28.20
CA TYR A 335 26.51 11.05 -26.75
C TYR A 335 25.75 12.30 -26.27
N ALA A 336 24.94 12.19 -25.22
CA ALA A 336 24.26 13.34 -24.64
C ALA A 336 24.16 13.24 -23.12
N ASN A 337 24.06 14.40 -22.46
CA ASN A 337 23.81 14.44 -21.03
C ASN A 337 22.37 13.96 -20.74
N TYR A 338 22.15 13.28 -19.62
CA TYR A 338 20.82 12.80 -19.27
C TYR A 338 19.75 13.89 -19.22
N LYS A 339 20.13 15.14 -18.90
CA LYS A 339 19.24 16.30 -18.84
C LYS A 339 18.71 16.71 -20.21
N ASP A 340 19.50 16.49 -21.25
CA ASP A 340 19.21 16.93 -22.62
C ASP A 340 18.48 15.84 -23.42
N THR A 341 18.38 14.61 -22.89
CA THR A 341 17.76 13.48 -23.61
C THR A 341 16.28 13.71 -23.95
N ALA A 342 15.54 14.40 -23.09
CA ALA A 342 14.13 14.73 -23.32
C ALA A 342 13.97 15.72 -24.49
N ASP A 343 14.79 16.76 -24.55
CA ASP A 343 14.77 17.75 -25.62
C ASP A 343 15.21 17.14 -26.94
N ILE A 344 16.24 16.29 -26.92
CA ILE A 344 16.68 15.53 -28.11
C ILE A 344 15.54 14.67 -28.65
N ASN A 345 14.85 13.91 -27.77
CA ASN A 345 13.72 13.09 -28.15
C ASN A 345 12.57 13.93 -28.75
N LYS A 346 12.29 15.10 -28.16
CA LYS A 346 11.27 16.03 -28.64
C LYS A 346 11.61 16.54 -30.04
N TYR A 347 12.85 16.96 -30.27
CA TYR A 347 13.30 17.46 -31.58
C TYR A 347 13.25 16.37 -32.66
N LEU A 348 13.74 15.18 -32.34
CA LEU A 348 13.74 14.02 -33.27
C LEU A 348 12.32 13.46 -33.53
N ALA A 349 11.35 13.75 -32.66
CA ALA A 349 9.96 13.35 -32.85
C ALA A 349 9.16 14.28 -33.75
N MET A 350 9.66 15.50 -34.05
CA MET A 350 8.97 16.47 -34.91
C MET A 350 8.71 15.88 -36.31
N PRO A 351 7.51 16.05 -36.90
CA PRO A 351 7.18 15.51 -38.21
C PRO A 351 8.16 15.99 -39.32
N GLU A 352 8.58 17.24 -39.24
CA GLU A 352 9.48 17.90 -40.21
C GLU A 352 10.89 17.27 -40.18
N ILE A 353 11.34 16.87 -38.96
CA ILE A 353 12.65 16.26 -38.77
C ILE A 353 12.61 14.78 -39.17
N LYS A 354 11.49 14.08 -38.90
CA LYS A 354 11.32 12.68 -39.32
C LYS A 354 11.44 12.48 -40.82
N THR A 355 11.15 13.49 -41.64
CA THR A 355 11.28 13.41 -43.10
C THR A 355 12.76 13.35 -43.58
N GLU A 356 13.69 13.86 -42.77
CA GLU A 356 15.13 13.88 -43.09
C GLU A 356 15.82 12.57 -42.64
N LEU A 357 15.16 11.79 -41.79
CA LEU A 357 15.67 10.52 -41.25
C LEU A 357 15.16 9.32 -42.07
N PRO A 358 15.93 8.22 -42.17
CA PRO A 358 15.46 6.99 -42.80
C PRO A 358 14.17 6.49 -42.10
N LYS A 359 13.18 6.05 -42.89
CA LYS A 359 11.85 5.62 -42.38
C LYS A 359 11.94 4.41 -41.44
N ASP A 360 12.95 3.58 -41.62
CA ASP A 360 13.22 2.39 -40.84
C ASP A 360 14.19 2.65 -39.68
N LEU A 361 14.63 3.88 -39.47
CA LEU A 361 15.48 4.25 -38.34
C LEU A 361 14.66 4.37 -37.05
N ARG A 362 15.15 3.73 -35.99
CA ARG A 362 14.69 3.89 -34.60
C ARG A 362 15.88 4.29 -33.74
N LEU A 363 15.69 5.31 -32.93
CA LEU A 363 16.73 5.79 -32.02
C LEU A 363 16.40 5.35 -30.60
N LYS A 364 17.38 4.73 -29.93
CA LYS A 364 17.22 4.24 -28.54
C LYS A 364 18.43 4.59 -27.71
N TRP A 365 18.21 4.90 -26.45
CA TRP A 365 19.27 5.22 -25.50
C TRP A 365 19.87 3.97 -24.86
N GLY A 366 21.14 4.03 -24.51
CA GLY A 366 21.80 3.03 -23.68
C GLY A 366 21.25 3.04 -22.25
N VAL A 367 21.19 1.89 -21.60
CA VAL A 367 20.71 1.74 -20.22
C VAL A 367 21.72 2.27 -19.19
N SER A 368 23.01 2.18 -19.51
CA SER A 368 24.11 2.60 -18.64
C SER A 368 24.81 3.83 -19.22
N PRO A 369 25.38 4.68 -18.36
CA PRO A 369 26.22 5.78 -18.82
C PRO A 369 27.41 5.27 -19.64
N SER A 370 27.91 6.10 -20.54
CA SER A 370 29.08 5.80 -21.37
C SER A 370 30.34 5.60 -20.53
N GLU A 371 31.18 4.65 -20.92
CA GLU A 371 32.47 4.35 -20.25
C GLU A 371 33.41 5.56 -20.13
N PHE A 372 33.27 6.52 -21.05
CA PHE A 372 34.12 7.70 -21.08
C PHE A 372 33.77 8.73 -20.02
N ASP A 373 32.59 8.64 -19.44
CA ASP A 373 32.11 9.60 -18.43
C ASP A 373 32.24 9.05 -16.99
N LYS A 374 33.25 9.49 -16.28
CA LYS A 374 33.46 9.17 -14.87
C LYS A 374 32.38 9.70 -13.92
N LYS A 375 31.58 10.69 -14.36
CA LYS A 375 30.50 11.29 -13.58
C LYS A 375 29.16 10.57 -13.77
N GLY A 376 29.08 9.64 -14.75
CA GLY A 376 27.85 8.87 -15.00
C GLY A 376 26.67 9.68 -15.55
N GLN A 377 26.92 10.82 -16.20
CA GLN A 377 25.88 11.73 -16.68
C GLN A 377 25.63 11.66 -18.18
N THR A 378 26.52 11.02 -18.95
CA THR A 378 26.47 10.97 -20.40
C THR A 378 26.01 9.61 -20.90
N PHE A 379 24.96 9.57 -21.72
CA PHE A 379 24.37 8.36 -22.29
C PHE A 379 24.62 8.27 -23.78
N GLU A 380 24.65 7.03 -24.29
CA GLU A 380 24.88 6.70 -25.69
C GLU A 380 23.56 6.60 -26.44
N LEU A 381 23.48 7.22 -27.64
CA LEU A 381 22.35 7.12 -28.54
C LEU A 381 22.66 6.10 -29.64
N TYR A 382 21.85 5.07 -29.76
CA TYR A 382 22.00 3.98 -30.71
C TYR A 382 21.07 4.13 -31.91
N ALA A 383 21.57 3.81 -33.11
CA ALA A 383 20.78 3.77 -34.33
C ALA A 383 20.38 2.31 -34.67
N ILE A 384 19.09 2.03 -34.53
CA ILE A 384 18.49 0.72 -34.75
C ILE A 384 17.75 0.70 -36.07
N LYS A 385 17.80 -0.42 -36.81
CA LYS A 385 17.14 -0.61 -38.07
C LYS A 385 15.90 -1.48 -37.91
N SER A 386 14.73 -0.95 -38.28
CA SER A 386 13.47 -1.69 -38.27
C SER A 386 13.21 -2.35 -39.62
N THR A 387 13.56 -3.60 -39.77
CA THR A 387 13.49 -4.38 -41.02
C THR A 387 12.10 -4.94 -41.29
N GLU A 388 11.30 -5.15 -40.26
CA GLU A 388 9.94 -5.70 -40.37
C GLU A 388 8.88 -4.64 -40.71
N ARG A 389 7.94 -4.93 -41.61
CA ARG A 389 6.88 -4.00 -42.04
C ARG A 389 5.93 -3.58 -40.93
N ASN A 390 5.77 -4.42 -39.90
CA ASN A 390 4.92 -4.16 -38.73
C ASN A 390 5.66 -3.42 -37.61
N GLY A 391 6.92 -3.05 -37.81
CA GLY A 391 7.72 -2.34 -36.82
C GLY A 391 8.11 -3.18 -35.60
N LYS A 392 7.94 -4.50 -35.64
CA LYS A 392 8.39 -5.44 -34.61
C LYS A 392 9.87 -5.78 -34.78
N ALA A 393 10.49 -6.25 -33.72
CA ALA A 393 11.86 -6.73 -33.77
C ALA A 393 11.97 -8.02 -34.61
N PRO A 394 13.07 -8.22 -35.36
CA PRO A 394 13.31 -9.48 -36.07
C PRO A 394 13.31 -10.73 -35.19
N LEU A 395 13.66 -10.56 -33.91
CA LEU A 395 13.59 -11.62 -32.91
C LEU A 395 13.18 -10.99 -31.56
N GLU A 396 12.19 -11.56 -30.90
CA GLU A 396 11.70 -11.16 -29.57
C GLU A 396 12.13 -12.18 -28.51
N GLY A 397 12.03 -11.79 -27.24
CA GLY A 397 12.49 -12.58 -26.09
C GLY A 397 11.61 -13.78 -25.73
N ASP A 398 10.46 -13.97 -26.38
CA ASP A 398 9.58 -15.13 -26.23
C ASP A 398 10.26 -16.47 -26.61
N VAL A 399 11.31 -16.39 -27.40
CA VAL A 399 12.13 -17.55 -27.79
C VAL A 399 13.15 -17.96 -26.74
N VAL A 400 13.42 -17.15 -25.71
CA VAL A 400 14.40 -17.44 -24.67
C VAL A 400 13.78 -18.42 -23.66
N THR A 401 14.46 -19.55 -23.47
CA THR A 401 14.02 -20.64 -22.58
C THR A 401 14.74 -20.66 -21.25
N ASP A 402 16.00 -20.21 -21.20
CA ASP A 402 16.78 -20.11 -19.96
C ASP A 402 17.80 -18.97 -20.06
N ALA A 403 18.09 -18.35 -18.93
CA ALA A 403 19.10 -17.33 -18.79
C ALA A 403 19.84 -17.49 -17.46
N LYS A 404 21.16 -17.27 -17.46
CA LYS A 404 22.02 -17.39 -16.26
C LYS A 404 23.04 -16.29 -16.25
N ASP A 405 23.36 -15.79 -15.07
CA ASP A 405 24.52 -14.94 -14.83
C ASP A 405 25.80 -15.77 -14.85
N GLU A 406 26.75 -15.36 -15.66
CA GLU A 406 28.06 -16.00 -15.84
C GLU A 406 29.12 -14.92 -15.98
N PHE A 407 30.39 -15.35 -16.04
CA PHE A 407 31.49 -14.47 -16.39
C PHE A 407 31.92 -14.75 -17.82
N ASP A 408 32.20 -13.71 -18.57
CA ASP A 408 32.77 -13.85 -19.90
C ASP A 408 34.23 -14.33 -19.86
N GLN A 409 34.81 -14.57 -21.03
CA GLN A 409 36.23 -14.99 -21.15
C GLN A 409 37.24 -13.97 -20.60
N TYR A 410 36.81 -12.74 -20.31
CA TYR A 410 37.61 -11.67 -19.69
C TYR A 410 37.29 -11.47 -18.22
N SER A 411 36.57 -12.42 -17.59
CA SER A 411 36.11 -12.34 -16.20
C SER A 411 35.18 -11.14 -15.89
N LYS A 412 34.50 -10.60 -16.91
CA LYS A 412 33.45 -9.58 -16.71
C LYS A 412 32.08 -10.25 -16.54
N PRO A 413 31.20 -9.70 -15.70
CA PRO A 413 29.83 -10.23 -15.56
C PRO A 413 29.09 -10.17 -16.91
N ALA A 414 28.42 -11.25 -17.25
CA ALA A 414 27.65 -11.40 -18.47
C ALA A 414 26.43 -12.28 -18.23
N VAL A 415 25.49 -12.29 -19.16
CA VAL A 415 24.29 -13.13 -19.08
C VAL A 415 24.29 -14.12 -20.23
N SER A 416 24.40 -15.39 -19.92
CA SER A 416 24.23 -16.49 -20.87
C SER A 416 22.75 -16.77 -21.07
N MET A 417 22.29 -16.89 -22.31
CA MET A 417 20.93 -17.22 -22.68
C MET A 417 20.84 -18.40 -23.63
N SER A 418 19.74 -19.16 -23.51
CA SER A 418 19.42 -20.27 -24.39
C SER A 418 18.05 -20.03 -25.03
N MET A 419 17.93 -20.35 -26.31
CA MET A 419 16.71 -20.19 -27.10
C MET A 419 16.06 -21.54 -27.40
N ASN A 420 14.79 -21.56 -27.71
CA ASN A 420 14.08 -22.71 -28.24
C ASN A 420 14.53 -22.97 -29.71
N SER A 421 14.08 -24.07 -30.30
CA SER A 421 14.47 -24.47 -31.65
C SER A 421 14.08 -23.48 -32.76
N ASP A 422 12.97 -22.76 -32.60
CA ASP A 422 12.55 -21.71 -33.53
C ASP A 422 13.41 -20.46 -33.41
N GLY A 423 13.62 -20.00 -32.17
CA GLY A 423 14.54 -18.91 -31.86
C GLY A 423 15.97 -19.18 -32.36
N ALA A 424 16.48 -20.39 -32.15
CA ALA A 424 17.80 -20.76 -32.61
C ALA A 424 17.95 -20.65 -34.15
N ARG A 425 16.90 -21.05 -34.90
CA ARG A 425 16.91 -20.91 -36.38
C ARG A 425 16.87 -19.45 -36.83
N ARG A 426 15.99 -18.64 -36.22
CA ARG A 426 15.87 -17.18 -36.51
C ARG A 426 17.14 -16.45 -36.11
N TRP A 427 17.72 -16.81 -34.97
CA TRP A 427 18.97 -16.23 -34.48
C TRP A 427 20.15 -16.55 -35.40
N ALA A 428 20.25 -17.81 -35.86
CA ALA A 428 21.27 -18.18 -36.85
C ALA A 428 21.15 -17.38 -38.15
N GLN A 429 19.93 -17.17 -38.65
CA GLN A 429 19.70 -16.36 -39.85
C GLN A 429 20.02 -14.87 -39.59
N LEU A 430 19.62 -14.29 -38.47
CA LEU A 430 19.88 -12.90 -38.12
C LEU A 430 21.39 -12.66 -37.96
N THR A 431 22.10 -13.54 -37.24
CA THR A 431 23.56 -13.43 -37.07
C THR A 431 24.30 -13.64 -38.37
N LYS A 432 23.88 -14.55 -39.24
CA LYS A 432 24.45 -14.72 -40.55
C LYS A 432 24.38 -13.48 -41.45
N GLN A 433 23.23 -12.79 -41.44
CA GLN A 433 22.99 -11.57 -42.21
C GLN A 433 23.78 -10.37 -41.70
N ASN A 434 24.19 -10.38 -40.42
CA ASN A 434 24.83 -9.29 -39.74
C ASN A 434 26.30 -9.57 -39.37
N ILE A 435 26.99 -10.52 -40.06
CA ILE A 435 28.41 -10.76 -39.81
C ILE A 435 29.20 -9.45 -40.07
N GLY A 436 30.00 -9.03 -39.11
CA GLY A 436 30.77 -7.78 -39.13
C GLY A 436 29.96 -6.52 -38.74
N ARG A 437 28.70 -6.67 -38.42
CA ARG A 437 27.82 -5.61 -37.89
C ARG A 437 27.42 -5.92 -36.44
N ALA A 438 26.95 -4.90 -35.73
CA ALA A 438 26.41 -5.10 -34.39
C ALA A 438 24.92 -5.46 -34.45
N ILE A 439 24.50 -6.31 -33.51
CA ILE A 439 23.07 -6.53 -33.18
C ILE A 439 22.79 -5.91 -31.82
N ALA A 440 21.84 -4.98 -31.77
CA ALA A 440 21.45 -4.38 -30.53
C ALA A 440 20.50 -5.29 -29.74
N ILE A 441 20.83 -5.50 -28.48
CA ILE A 441 20.01 -6.20 -27.49
C ILE A 441 19.29 -5.12 -26.68
N VAL A 442 18.01 -5.01 -26.94
CA VAL A 442 17.13 -4.00 -26.35
C VAL A 442 16.20 -4.67 -25.34
N LEU A 443 16.09 -4.11 -24.16
CA LEU A 443 15.15 -4.54 -23.16
C LEU A 443 14.36 -3.31 -22.67
N ASP A 444 13.05 -3.38 -22.72
CA ASP A 444 12.15 -2.33 -22.28
C ASP A 444 12.52 -0.94 -22.87
N ASN A 445 12.80 -0.91 -24.15
CA ASN A 445 13.10 0.30 -24.94
C ASN A 445 14.52 0.90 -24.74
N TYR A 446 15.38 0.29 -23.92
CA TYR A 446 16.78 0.70 -23.72
C TYR A 446 17.76 -0.32 -24.28
N VAL A 447 18.86 0.12 -24.84
CA VAL A 447 19.92 -0.75 -25.35
C VAL A 447 20.81 -1.18 -24.18
N TYR A 448 20.85 -2.47 -23.92
CA TYR A 448 21.71 -3.06 -22.90
C TYR A 448 23.11 -3.38 -23.43
N SER A 449 23.15 -3.81 -24.69
CA SER A 449 24.40 -4.16 -25.35
C SER A 449 24.21 -4.19 -26.86
N ALA A 450 25.26 -3.94 -27.63
CA ALA A 450 25.23 -4.05 -29.07
C ALA A 450 26.55 -4.73 -29.55
N PRO A 451 26.71 -6.05 -29.30
CA PRO A 451 27.93 -6.76 -29.69
C PRO A 451 28.02 -6.94 -31.20
N ASN A 452 29.28 -6.90 -31.72
CA ASN A 452 29.54 -7.23 -33.11
C ASN A 452 29.42 -8.74 -33.34
N VAL A 453 28.79 -9.11 -34.43
CA VAL A 453 28.65 -10.53 -34.84
C VAL A 453 29.91 -10.96 -35.61
N ASN A 454 30.62 -11.89 -35.04
CA ASN A 454 31.84 -12.45 -35.66
C ASN A 454 31.54 -13.62 -36.58
N THR A 455 30.59 -14.49 -36.18
CA THR A 455 30.22 -15.72 -36.92
C THR A 455 28.74 -16.00 -36.77
N GLU A 456 28.18 -16.84 -37.64
CA GLU A 456 26.82 -17.38 -37.55
C GLU A 456 26.70 -18.22 -36.25
N ILE A 457 25.64 -17.98 -35.46
CA ILE A 457 25.38 -18.68 -34.18
C ILE A 457 24.23 -19.65 -34.37
N THR A 458 24.55 -20.92 -34.67
CA THR A 458 23.56 -21.94 -34.99
C THR A 458 22.96 -22.67 -33.78
N GLY A 459 23.61 -22.60 -32.61
CA GLY A 459 23.25 -23.39 -31.43
C GLY A 459 22.18 -22.77 -30.53
N GLY A 460 21.68 -21.56 -30.82
CA GLY A 460 20.69 -20.85 -30.00
C GLY A 460 21.18 -20.47 -28.59
N ARG A 461 22.46 -20.58 -28.32
CA ARG A 461 23.12 -20.10 -27.12
C ARG A 461 23.91 -18.85 -27.44
N SER A 462 23.65 -17.80 -26.63
CA SER A 462 24.34 -16.52 -26.78
C SER A 462 24.61 -15.91 -25.42
N GLN A 463 25.62 -15.06 -25.39
CA GLN A 463 26.00 -14.34 -24.19
C GLN A 463 25.78 -12.84 -24.40
N ILE A 464 25.05 -12.22 -23.47
CA ILE A 464 24.86 -10.77 -23.42
C ILE A 464 26.03 -10.24 -22.62
N THR A 465 26.95 -9.59 -23.30
CA THR A 465 28.12 -8.93 -22.70
C THR A 465 27.85 -7.42 -22.64
N GLY A 466 28.26 -6.76 -21.57
CA GLY A 466 28.10 -5.31 -21.38
C GLY A 466 28.82 -4.88 -20.11
N HIS A 467 28.55 -3.62 -19.70
CA HIS A 467 29.12 -3.09 -18.46
C HIS A 467 28.18 -3.39 -17.30
N PHE A 468 28.07 -4.66 -16.94
CA PHE A 468 27.23 -5.10 -15.83
C PHE A 468 28.03 -5.21 -14.54
N THR A 469 27.41 -4.82 -13.41
CA THR A 469 27.84 -5.36 -12.12
C THR A 469 27.35 -6.82 -11.98
N PRO A 470 27.93 -7.63 -11.11
CA PRO A 470 27.44 -8.99 -10.86
C PRO A 470 25.94 -9.03 -10.52
N GLU A 471 25.49 -8.04 -9.72
CA GLU A 471 24.08 -7.91 -9.32
C GLU A 471 23.20 -7.56 -10.53
N GLN A 472 23.61 -6.65 -11.40
CA GLN A 472 22.88 -6.30 -12.63
C GLN A 472 22.78 -7.48 -13.59
N ALA A 473 23.84 -8.27 -13.76
CA ALA A 473 23.82 -9.47 -14.56
C ALA A 473 22.84 -10.51 -14.01
N LYS A 474 22.84 -10.71 -12.70
CA LYS A 474 21.91 -11.61 -12.00
C LYS A 474 20.45 -11.15 -12.15
N ASP A 475 20.17 -9.86 -11.98
CA ASP A 475 18.83 -9.30 -12.14
C ASP A 475 18.34 -9.45 -13.58
N LEU A 476 19.18 -9.14 -14.56
CA LEU A 476 18.87 -9.32 -15.97
C LEU A 476 18.57 -10.78 -16.31
N ALA A 477 19.39 -11.72 -15.82
CA ALA A 477 19.16 -13.15 -15.99
C ALA A 477 17.82 -13.59 -15.38
N ASN A 478 17.50 -13.12 -14.18
CA ASN A 478 16.23 -13.41 -13.51
C ASN A 478 15.02 -12.84 -14.25
N VAL A 479 15.13 -11.62 -14.77
CA VAL A 479 14.06 -10.97 -15.57
C VAL A 479 13.82 -11.76 -16.86
N LEU A 480 14.87 -12.09 -17.59
CA LEU A 480 14.77 -12.85 -18.83
C LEU A 480 14.19 -14.25 -18.62
N LYS A 481 14.60 -14.91 -17.54
CA LYS A 481 14.10 -16.25 -17.19
C LYS A 481 12.64 -16.24 -16.68
N SER A 482 12.18 -15.13 -16.16
CA SER A 482 10.78 -14.96 -15.69
C SER A 482 9.79 -14.79 -16.83
N GLY A 483 10.27 -14.39 -18.00
CA GLY A 483 9.46 -14.14 -19.18
C GLY A 483 8.88 -12.73 -19.30
N LYS A 484 8.34 -12.46 -20.48
CA LYS A 484 7.72 -11.18 -20.86
C LYS A 484 6.35 -11.02 -20.20
N MET A 485 6.07 -9.83 -19.67
CA MET A 485 4.72 -9.47 -19.28
C MET A 485 3.87 -9.12 -20.52
N PRO A 486 2.59 -9.52 -20.55
CA PRO A 486 1.69 -9.20 -21.66
C PRO A 486 1.51 -7.69 -21.90
N ALA A 487 1.58 -6.90 -20.84
CA ALA A 487 1.56 -5.44 -20.88
C ALA A 487 2.41 -4.87 -19.75
N PRO A 488 2.90 -3.63 -19.88
CA PRO A 488 3.62 -2.96 -18.80
C PRO A 488 2.73 -2.76 -17.58
N ALA A 489 3.33 -2.81 -16.40
CA ALA A 489 2.67 -2.51 -15.14
C ALA A 489 3.22 -1.19 -14.57
N HIS A 490 2.32 -0.34 -14.09
CA HIS A 490 2.65 0.94 -13.48
C HIS A 490 2.38 0.91 -11.99
N ILE A 491 3.24 1.54 -11.20
CA ILE A 491 3.01 1.69 -9.76
C ILE A 491 2.01 2.82 -9.54
N VAL A 492 0.81 2.45 -9.05
CA VAL A 492 -0.29 3.39 -8.73
C VAL A 492 -0.34 3.74 -7.25
N GLN A 493 0.22 2.89 -6.39
CA GLN A 493 0.46 3.19 -4.99
C GLN A 493 1.82 2.60 -4.57
N GLU A 494 2.55 3.33 -3.75
CA GLU A 494 3.83 2.90 -3.21
C GLU A 494 3.99 3.41 -1.79
N ASP A 495 4.42 2.50 -0.90
CA ASP A 495 4.78 2.80 0.47
C ASP A 495 6.17 2.22 0.76
N ILE A 496 7.12 3.08 1.09
CA ILE A 496 8.48 2.68 1.46
C ILE A 496 8.74 3.12 2.89
N VAL A 497 9.15 2.19 3.73
CA VAL A 497 9.45 2.41 5.15
C VAL A 497 10.87 1.94 5.43
N GLY A 498 11.69 2.82 6.01
CA GLY A 498 13.04 2.46 6.44
C GLY A 498 13.03 1.48 7.63
N PRO A 499 14.01 0.57 7.71
CA PRO A 499 14.11 -0.42 8.79
C PRO A 499 14.23 0.17 10.19
N SER A 500 14.87 1.32 10.32
CA SER A 500 15.02 2.03 11.59
C SER A 500 13.67 2.49 12.17
N LEU A 501 12.79 3.03 11.32
CA LEU A 501 11.44 3.44 11.70
C LEU A 501 10.59 2.23 12.10
N GLY A 502 10.76 1.11 11.42
CA GLY A 502 10.11 -0.16 11.77
C GLY A 502 10.53 -0.65 13.15
N GLN A 503 11.84 -0.63 13.47
CA GLN A 503 12.34 -1.06 14.78
C GLN A 503 11.87 -0.16 15.93
N GLU A 504 11.81 1.15 15.73
CA GLU A 504 11.26 2.09 16.71
C GLU A 504 9.78 1.82 16.97
N SER A 505 9.01 1.58 15.90
CA SER A 505 7.59 1.24 15.98
C SER A 505 7.36 -0.08 16.72
N ILE A 506 8.18 -1.11 16.48
CA ILE A 506 8.14 -2.38 17.23
C ILE A 506 8.34 -2.14 18.72
N ASN A 507 9.41 -1.40 19.08
CA ASN A 507 9.76 -1.16 20.48
C ASN A 507 8.63 -0.40 21.19
N ALA A 508 8.09 0.65 20.59
CA ALA A 508 6.97 1.43 21.13
C ALA A 508 5.69 0.56 21.26
N GLY A 509 5.39 -0.24 20.22
CA GLY A 509 4.23 -1.12 20.21
C GLY A 509 4.30 -2.21 21.28
N ILE A 510 5.44 -2.92 21.39
CA ILE A 510 5.63 -3.96 22.40
C ILE A 510 5.62 -3.38 23.81
N PHE A 511 6.29 -2.23 24.01
CA PHE A 511 6.32 -1.56 25.31
C PHE A 511 4.91 -1.14 25.76
N SER A 512 4.13 -0.50 24.87
CA SER A 512 2.75 -0.11 25.16
C SER A 512 1.86 -1.32 25.46
N PHE A 513 2.06 -2.44 24.73
CA PHE A 513 1.36 -3.69 24.96
C PHE A 513 1.63 -4.28 26.34
N VAL A 514 2.92 -4.40 26.73
CA VAL A 514 3.31 -4.97 28.03
C VAL A 514 2.75 -4.13 29.18
N VAL A 515 2.85 -2.79 29.08
CA VAL A 515 2.33 -1.88 30.10
C VAL A 515 0.79 -2.01 30.18
N ALA A 516 0.09 -2.04 29.05
CA ALA A 516 -1.37 -2.21 29.00
C ALA A 516 -1.77 -3.55 29.63
N LEU A 517 -1.09 -4.63 29.32
CA LEU A 517 -1.36 -5.97 29.88
C LEU A 517 -1.19 -5.97 31.40
N ILE A 518 -0.08 -5.42 31.92
CA ILE A 518 0.20 -5.34 33.37
C ILE A 518 -0.90 -4.52 34.08
N LEU A 519 -1.24 -3.35 33.55
CA LEU A 519 -2.26 -2.49 34.14
C LEU A 519 -3.63 -3.17 34.15
N LEU A 520 -3.98 -3.87 33.09
CA LEU A 520 -5.22 -4.61 32.98
C LEU A 520 -5.26 -5.79 33.97
N MET A 521 -4.16 -6.51 34.14
CA MET A 521 -4.02 -7.58 35.12
C MET A 521 -4.20 -7.08 36.56
N ILE A 522 -3.59 -5.93 36.88
CA ILE A 522 -3.76 -5.27 38.18
C ILE A 522 -5.21 -4.85 38.36
N TYR A 523 -5.82 -4.25 37.34
CA TYR A 523 -7.22 -3.83 37.35
C TYR A 523 -8.16 -5.01 37.67
N MET A 524 -8.02 -6.14 37.00
CA MET A 524 -8.84 -7.33 37.23
C MET A 524 -8.70 -7.88 38.65
N CYS A 525 -7.49 -7.94 39.18
CA CYS A 525 -7.25 -8.36 40.56
C CYS A 525 -7.83 -7.38 41.58
N SER A 526 -7.74 -6.06 41.29
CA SER A 526 -8.25 -5.02 42.18
C SER A 526 -9.79 -4.97 42.24
N MET A 527 -10.47 -5.28 41.12
CA MET A 527 -11.93 -5.25 41.04
C MET A 527 -12.61 -6.52 41.49
N TYR A 528 -12.07 -7.70 41.11
CA TYR A 528 -12.75 -8.99 41.30
C TYR A 528 -12.08 -9.89 42.36
N GLY A 529 -10.95 -9.47 42.91
CA GLY A 529 -10.17 -10.22 43.87
C GLY A 529 -9.07 -11.06 43.25
N ILE A 530 -8.12 -11.56 44.08
CA ILE A 530 -6.91 -12.19 43.60
C ILE A 530 -7.20 -13.45 42.79
N ILE A 531 -8.03 -14.37 43.27
CA ILE A 531 -8.29 -15.66 42.59
C ILE A 531 -9.08 -15.46 41.30
N PRO A 532 -10.25 -14.78 41.27
CA PRO A 532 -10.95 -14.49 40.01
C PRO A 532 -10.12 -13.65 39.04
N GLY A 533 -9.39 -12.65 39.55
CA GLY A 533 -8.48 -11.84 38.75
C GLY A 533 -7.37 -12.68 38.11
N MET A 534 -6.72 -13.58 38.83
CA MET A 534 -5.68 -14.45 38.29
C MET A 534 -6.22 -15.45 37.24
N VAL A 535 -7.46 -15.96 37.41
CA VAL A 535 -8.09 -16.83 36.40
C VAL A 535 -8.36 -16.02 35.11
N ALA A 536 -8.88 -14.79 35.22
CA ALA A 536 -9.08 -13.91 34.08
C ALA A 536 -7.75 -13.54 33.42
N ASN A 537 -6.71 -13.23 34.19
CA ASN A 537 -5.36 -12.92 33.70
C ASN A 537 -4.74 -14.12 32.99
N GLY A 538 -4.96 -15.35 33.49
CA GLY A 538 -4.57 -16.57 32.80
C GLY A 538 -5.26 -16.72 31.44
N ALA A 539 -6.54 -16.38 31.35
CA ALA A 539 -7.28 -16.38 30.08
C ALA A 539 -6.75 -15.30 29.10
N LEU A 540 -6.33 -14.14 29.60
CA LEU A 540 -5.72 -13.10 28.77
C LEU A 540 -4.37 -13.55 28.17
N ILE A 541 -3.52 -14.15 28.99
CA ILE A 541 -2.23 -14.67 28.50
C ILE A 541 -2.45 -15.79 27.48
N LEU A 542 -3.42 -16.67 27.72
CA LEU A 542 -3.79 -17.72 26.76
C LEU A 542 -4.39 -17.13 25.48
N ASN A 543 -5.19 -16.06 25.58
CA ASN A 543 -5.72 -15.36 24.41
C ASN A 543 -4.60 -14.84 23.54
N PHE A 544 -3.66 -14.14 24.12
CA PHE A 544 -2.48 -13.62 23.40
C PHE A 544 -1.65 -14.74 22.75
N PHE A 545 -1.37 -15.79 23.51
CA PHE A 545 -0.62 -16.94 23.02
C PHE A 545 -1.31 -17.63 21.83
N PHE A 546 -2.61 -17.88 21.93
CA PHE A 546 -3.37 -18.51 20.85
C PHE A 546 -3.53 -17.57 19.65
N THR A 547 -3.71 -16.27 19.85
CA THR A 547 -3.79 -15.28 18.77
C THR A 547 -2.50 -15.26 17.96
N LEU A 548 -1.33 -15.20 18.62
CA LEU A 548 -0.04 -15.29 17.95
C LEU A 548 0.18 -16.62 17.24
N GLY A 549 -0.17 -17.73 17.87
CA GLY A 549 -0.01 -19.07 17.30
C GLY A 549 -0.88 -19.26 16.06
N ILE A 550 -2.12 -18.81 16.10
CA ILE A 550 -3.05 -18.87 14.96
C ILE A 550 -2.56 -17.94 13.83
N LEU A 551 -2.13 -16.72 14.16
CA LEU A 551 -1.59 -15.77 13.19
C LEU A 551 -0.38 -16.35 12.45
N SER A 552 0.56 -16.99 13.20
CA SER A 552 1.72 -17.69 12.62
C SER A 552 1.28 -18.87 11.75
N SER A 553 0.27 -19.62 12.16
CA SER A 553 -0.25 -20.78 11.41
C SER A 553 -0.85 -20.39 10.06
N PHE A 554 -1.48 -19.21 9.97
CA PHE A 554 -2.03 -18.67 8.72
C PHE A 554 -1.01 -17.86 7.90
N GLN A 555 0.24 -17.74 8.37
CA GLN A 555 1.28 -16.91 7.76
C GLN A 555 0.82 -15.45 7.52
N ALA A 556 -0.08 -14.97 8.38
CA ALA A 556 -0.59 -13.61 8.29
C ALA A 556 0.45 -12.62 8.84
N ALA A 557 0.66 -11.53 8.11
CA ALA A 557 1.63 -10.52 8.51
C ALA A 557 1.15 -9.74 9.73
N LEU A 558 2.02 -9.64 10.74
CA LEU A 558 1.82 -8.78 11.89
C LEU A 558 2.26 -7.36 11.55
N THR A 559 1.30 -6.44 11.43
CA THR A 559 1.53 -5.02 11.17
C THR A 559 1.46 -4.20 12.46
N MET A 560 1.88 -2.93 12.44
CA MET A 560 1.74 -2.02 13.59
C MET A 560 0.27 -1.83 13.99
N SER A 561 -0.60 -1.66 13.01
CA SER A 561 -2.05 -1.66 13.22
C SER A 561 -2.56 -3.02 13.71
N GLY A 562 -1.96 -4.14 13.27
CA GLY A 562 -2.24 -5.48 13.79
C GLY A 562 -1.89 -5.64 15.27
N ILE A 563 -0.77 -5.06 15.73
CA ILE A 563 -0.44 -4.98 17.16
C ILE A 563 -1.54 -4.18 17.89
N ALA A 564 -1.95 -3.03 17.37
CA ALA A 564 -3.04 -2.26 17.96
C ALA A 564 -4.35 -3.08 18.04
N GLY A 565 -4.65 -3.87 17.01
CA GLY A 565 -5.78 -4.81 17.00
C GLY A 565 -5.68 -5.89 18.07
N MET A 566 -4.50 -6.48 18.25
CA MET A 566 -4.26 -7.44 19.34
C MET A 566 -4.44 -6.80 20.72
N VAL A 567 -3.87 -5.62 20.92
CA VAL A 567 -3.96 -4.91 22.22
C VAL A 567 -5.42 -4.54 22.52
N LEU A 568 -6.16 -4.11 21.51
CA LEU A 568 -7.60 -3.83 21.65
C LEU A 568 -8.40 -5.10 21.95
N SER A 569 -8.06 -6.22 21.29
CA SER A 569 -8.72 -7.51 21.55
C SER A 569 -8.53 -7.99 22.98
N LEU A 570 -7.40 -7.66 23.65
CA LEU A 570 -7.21 -7.92 25.08
C LEU A 570 -8.20 -7.13 25.93
N GLY A 571 -8.44 -5.85 25.61
CA GLY A 571 -9.47 -5.06 26.28
C GLY A 571 -10.86 -5.70 26.18
N MET A 572 -11.21 -6.18 24.99
CA MET A 572 -12.48 -6.88 24.74
C MET A 572 -12.51 -8.29 25.36
N ALA A 573 -11.37 -8.97 25.47
CA ALA A 573 -11.28 -10.29 26.09
C ALA A 573 -11.61 -10.26 27.59
N VAL A 574 -11.31 -9.14 28.26
CA VAL A 574 -11.70 -8.92 29.66
C VAL A 574 -13.21 -8.74 29.79
N ASP A 575 -13.89 -8.11 28.83
CA ASP A 575 -15.32 -7.83 28.88
C ASP A 575 -16.16 -9.10 29.11
N ALA A 576 -15.85 -10.20 28.45
CA ALA A 576 -16.53 -11.46 28.65
C ALA A 576 -16.39 -12.00 30.09
N ASN A 577 -15.19 -11.88 30.68
CA ASN A 577 -14.94 -12.26 32.06
C ASN A 577 -15.66 -11.32 33.05
N VAL A 578 -15.64 -10.01 32.79
CA VAL A 578 -16.38 -9.02 33.58
C VAL A 578 -17.88 -9.35 33.59
N LEU A 579 -18.46 -9.68 32.43
CA LEU A 579 -19.86 -10.05 32.33
C LEU A 579 -20.20 -11.29 33.17
N ILE A 580 -19.39 -12.33 33.05
CA ILE A 580 -19.56 -13.57 33.85
C ILE A 580 -19.47 -13.25 35.35
N TYR A 581 -18.48 -12.45 35.77
CA TYR A 581 -18.27 -12.15 37.19
C TYR A 581 -19.37 -11.24 37.76
N GLU A 582 -19.82 -10.25 37.03
CA GLU A 582 -20.94 -9.40 37.46
C GLU A 582 -22.24 -10.20 37.58
N ARG A 583 -22.52 -11.09 36.64
CA ARG A 583 -23.66 -12.01 36.76
C ARG A 583 -23.52 -12.97 37.97
N THR A 584 -22.31 -13.53 38.18
CA THR A 584 -22.02 -14.35 39.35
C THR A 584 -22.21 -13.58 40.66
N LYS A 585 -21.83 -12.30 40.72
CA LYS A 585 -22.07 -11.42 41.88
C LYS A 585 -23.57 -11.21 42.15
N GLU A 586 -24.36 -11.03 41.09
CA GLU A 586 -25.84 -10.93 41.21
C GLU A 586 -26.43 -12.19 41.82
N GLU A 587 -26.02 -13.35 41.32
CA GLU A 587 -26.50 -14.66 41.84
C GLU A 587 -26.05 -14.93 43.30
N LEU A 588 -24.82 -14.51 43.66
CA LEU A 588 -24.34 -14.55 45.04
C LEU A 588 -25.12 -13.64 45.97
N ARG A 589 -25.47 -12.43 45.53
CA ARG A 589 -26.32 -11.50 46.29
C ARG A 589 -27.73 -12.03 46.45
N ALA A 590 -28.23 -12.85 45.51
CA ALA A 590 -29.51 -13.54 45.63
C ALA A 590 -29.47 -14.75 46.62
N GLY A 591 -28.29 -14.98 47.26
CA GLY A 591 -28.15 -16.00 48.31
C GLY A 591 -27.78 -17.41 47.79
N LYS A 592 -27.42 -17.57 46.53
CA LYS A 592 -26.99 -18.87 45.96
C LYS A 592 -25.57 -19.21 46.40
N GLY A 593 -25.29 -20.48 46.62
CA GLY A 593 -23.93 -20.97 46.89
C GLY A 593 -23.00 -20.73 45.68
N VAL A 594 -21.70 -20.53 45.94
CA VAL A 594 -20.69 -20.12 44.91
C VAL A 594 -20.69 -21.02 43.68
N LYS A 595 -20.77 -22.33 43.85
CA LYS A 595 -20.78 -23.32 42.77
C LYS A 595 -21.97 -23.14 41.82
N LYS A 596 -23.17 -22.92 42.40
CA LYS A 596 -24.39 -22.69 41.64
C LYS A 596 -24.42 -21.29 41.03
N ALA A 597 -24.05 -20.27 41.80
CA ALA A 597 -23.97 -18.89 41.34
C ALA A 597 -23.05 -18.71 40.16
N LEU A 598 -21.91 -19.40 40.16
CA LEU A 598 -20.97 -19.38 39.05
C LEU A 598 -21.52 -20.11 37.82
N ALA A 599 -22.15 -21.30 38.01
CA ALA A 599 -22.75 -22.04 36.91
C ALA A 599 -23.89 -21.24 36.24
N ASP A 600 -24.75 -20.59 37.05
CA ASP A 600 -25.81 -19.72 36.56
C ASP A 600 -25.22 -18.43 35.90
N GLY A 601 -24.15 -17.86 36.46
CA GLY A 601 -23.41 -16.74 35.90
C GLY A 601 -22.90 -17.01 34.48
N TYR A 602 -22.27 -18.16 34.26
CA TYR A 602 -21.85 -18.58 32.91
C TYR A 602 -23.02 -18.82 31.95
N SER A 603 -24.11 -19.43 32.42
CA SER A 603 -25.28 -19.71 31.60
C SER A 603 -26.00 -18.43 31.16
N ASN A 604 -26.23 -17.53 32.13
CA ASN A 604 -26.94 -16.27 31.87
C ASN A 604 -26.13 -15.26 31.10
N ALA A 605 -24.80 -15.29 31.22
CA ALA A 605 -23.89 -14.40 30.45
C ALA A 605 -23.64 -14.89 29.01
N PHE A 606 -23.78 -16.17 28.73
CA PHE A 606 -23.41 -16.80 27.48
C PHE A 606 -24.02 -16.12 26.25
N SER A 607 -25.35 -15.91 26.27
CA SER A 607 -26.05 -15.27 25.15
C SER A 607 -25.53 -13.86 24.83
N ALA A 608 -25.36 -13.05 25.86
CA ALA A 608 -24.87 -11.67 25.69
C ALA A 608 -23.40 -11.64 25.22
N ILE A 609 -22.54 -12.55 25.69
CA ILE A 609 -21.14 -12.68 25.24
C ILE A 609 -21.09 -13.13 23.78
N PHE A 610 -21.92 -14.08 23.39
CA PHE A 610 -21.98 -14.55 22.01
C PHE A 610 -22.44 -13.44 21.06
N ASP A 611 -23.55 -12.75 21.40
CA ASP A 611 -24.08 -11.64 20.59
C ASP A 611 -23.07 -10.50 20.44
N SER A 612 -22.36 -10.13 21.50
CA SER A 612 -21.30 -9.13 21.51
C SER A 612 -20.13 -9.50 20.57
N ASN A 613 -19.61 -10.70 20.73
CA ASN A 613 -18.50 -11.17 19.89
C ASN A 613 -18.91 -11.29 18.43
N LEU A 614 -20.15 -11.72 18.15
CA LEU A 614 -20.66 -11.83 16.80
C LEU A 614 -20.81 -10.45 16.12
N THR A 615 -21.36 -9.46 16.82
CA THR A 615 -21.50 -8.09 16.28
C THR A 615 -20.14 -7.45 16.00
N SER A 616 -19.17 -7.62 16.90
CA SER A 616 -17.80 -7.15 16.69
C SER A 616 -17.09 -7.90 15.54
N SER A 617 -17.39 -9.21 15.38
CA SER A 617 -16.86 -9.97 14.23
C SER A 617 -17.46 -9.52 12.90
N ILE A 618 -18.73 -9.14 12.85
CA ILE A 618 -19.35 -8.58 11.64
C ILE A 618 -18.60 -7.31 11.18
N THR A 619 -18.32 -6.39 12.11
CA THR A 619 -17.55 -5.19 11.77
C THR A 619 -16.12 -5.52 11.36
N GLY A 620 -15.48 -6.50 12.02
CA GLY A 620 -14.16 -6.98 11.63
C GLY A 620 -14.14 -7.58 10.23
N ILE A 621 -15.13 -8.37 9.84
CA ILE A 621 -15.25 -8.96 8.49
C ILE A 621 -15.46 -7.88 7.43
N ILE A 622 -16.29 -6.88 7.71
CA ILE A 622 -16.48 -5.74 6.81
C ILE A 622 -15.15 -5.00 6.64
N LEU A 623 -14.45 -4.73 7.74
CA LEU A 623 -13.15 -4.09 7.73
C LEU A 623 -12.09 -4.89 6.97
N PHE A 624 -12.12 -6.21 7.06
CA PHE A 624 -11.22 -7.10 6.32
C PHE A 624 -11.45 -7.03 4.81
N ASN A 625 -12.71 -6.93 4.38
CA ASN A 625 -13.06 -6.87 2.95
C ASN A 625 -12.80 -5.51 2.31
N PHE A 626 -13.05 -4.42 3.04
CA PHE A 626 -12.86 -3.05 2.53
C PHE A 626 -11.51 -2.43 2.88
N GLY A 627 -10.78 -3.02 3.83
CA GLY A 627 -9.45 -2.57 4.25
C GLY A 627 -8.35 -3.08 3.32
N THR A 628 -7.33 -2.25 3.12
CA THR A 628 -6.11 -2.62 2.39
C THR A 628 -4.92 -2.61 3.33
N GLY A 629 -3.83 -3.29 2.97
CA GLY A 629 -2.55 -3.29 3.69
C GLY A 629 -2.67 -3.35 5.23
N PRO A 630 -2.25 -2.28 5.94
CA PRO A 630 -2.25 -2.25 7.41
C PRO A 630 -3.62 -2.48 8.05
N ILE A 631 -4.70 -2.00 7.43
CA ILE A 631 -6.06 -2.16 7.98
C ILE A 631 -6.52 -3.60 7.91
N ARG A 632 -6.19 -4.30 6.83
CA ARG A 632 -6.49 -5.73 6.69
C ARG A 632 -5.76 -6.55 7.74
N GLY A 633 -4.50 -6.20 8.04
CA GLY A 633 -3.74 -6.80 9.15
C GLY A 633 -4.40 -6.55 10.51
N PHE A 634 -4.87 -5.33 10.78
CA PHE A 634 -5.65 -4.98 11.97
C PHE A 634 -6.94 -5.81 12.07
N ALA A 635 -7.73 -5.87 10.99
CA ALA A 635 -8.98 -6.64 10.97
C ALA A 635 -8.74 -8.13 11.22
N THR A 636 -7.69 -8.70 10.62
CA THR A 636 -7.31 -10.11 10.82
C THR A 636 -7.00 -10.40 12.28
N THR A 637 -6.14 -9.60 12.91
CA THR A 637 -5.77 -9.79 14.33
C THR A 637 -6.96 -9.56 15.27
N LEU A 638 -7.83 -8.60 14.94
CA LEU A 638 -9.04 -8.32 15.69
C LEU A 638 -10.02 -9.50 15.65
N ILE A 639 -10.32 -10.04 14.46
CA ILE A 639 -11.24 -11.19 14.29
C ILE A 639 -10.69 -12.42 15.03
N ILE A 640 -9.41 -12.75 14.82
CA ILE A 640 -8.76 -13.87 15.52
C ILE A 640 -8.84 -13.66 17.03
N GLY A 641 -8.46 -12.46 17.52
CA GLY A 641 -8.49 -12.10 18.93
C GLY A 641 -9.89 -12.22 19.55
N ILE A 642 -10.94 -11.80 18.86
CA ILE A 642 -12.34 -11.93 19.30
C ILE A 642 -12.75 -13.40 19.42
N LEU A 643 -12.48 -14.22 18.41
CA LEU A 643 -12.82 -15.65 18.42
C LEU A 643 -12.08 -16.40 19.53
N VAL A 644 -10.79 -16.10 19.69
CA VAL A 644 -9.96 -16.68 20.74
C VAL A 644 -10.40 -16.20 22.12
N SER A 645 -10.80 -14.92 22.27
CA SER A 645 -11.28 -14.38 23.54
C SER A 645 -12.56 -15.07 23.99
N PHE A 646 -13.49 -15.30 23.07
CA PHE A 646 -14.69 -16.09 23.36
C PHE A 646 -14.35 -17.49 23.88
N PHE A 647 -13.41 -18.16 23.22
CA PHE A 647 -12.97 -19.50 23.64
C PHE A 647 -12.29 -19.48 25.01
N THR A 648 -11.35 -18.58 25.23
CA THR A 648 -10.60 -18.54 26.49
C THR A 648 -11.45 -18.06 27.67
N ALA A 649 -12.28 -17.03 27.49
CA ALA A 649 -13.10 -16.48 28.58
C ALA A 649 -14.28 -17.36 28.95
N VAL A 650 -14.92 -18.06 28.00
CA VAL A 650 -16.11 -18.85 28.29
C VAL A 650 -15.75 -20.29 28.64
N PHE A 651 -14.84 -20.93 27.89
CA PHE A 651 -14.56 -22.36 28.04
C PHE A 651 -13.36 -22.63 28.92
N MET A 652 -12.24 -21.93 28.75
CA MET A 652 -11.02 -22.22 29.52
C MET A 652 -11.14 -21.80 30.97
N THR A 653 -11.66 -20.59 31.25
CA THR A 653 -11.88 -20.15 32.64
C THR A 653 -12.87 -21.04 33.37
N ARG A 654 -13.92 -21.47 32.67
CA ARG A 654 -14.91 -22.43 33.25
C ARG A 654 -14.26 -23.76 33.60
N LEU A 655 -13.40 -24.33 32.74
CA LEU A 655 -12.68 -25.56 33.04
C LEU A 655 -11.80 -25.43 34.29
N VAL A 656 -11.13 -24.27 34.46
CA VAL A 656 -10.30 -24.00 35.65
C VAL A 656 -11.18 -23.98 36.91
N TYR A 657 -12.27 -23.21 36.91
CA TYR A 657 -13.17 -23.18 38.07
C TYR A 657 -13.78 -24.53 38.40
N GLU A 658 -14.28 -25.25 37.39
CA GLU A 658 -14.88 -26.59 37.60
C GLU A 658 -13.84 -27.59 38.12
N HIS A 659 -12.57 -27.48 37.70
CA HIS A 659 -11.51 -28.38 38.22
C HIS A 659 -11.23 -28.13 39.69
N PHE A 660 -11.11 -26.88 40.14
CA PHE A 660 -10.85 -26.60 41.56
C PHE A 660 -12.08 -26.78 42.45
N MET A 661 -13.27 -26.43 41.96
CA MET A 661 -14.54 -26.64 42.72
C MET A 661 -14.98 -28.12 42.82
N SER A 662 -14.54 -28.97 41.89
CA SER A 662 -14.73 -30.42 42.00
C SER A 662 -13.90 -31.04 43.11
N LYS A 663 -12.84 -30.34 43.58
CA LYS A 663 -11.98 -30.71 44.69
C LYS A 663 -12.33 -29.94 45.97
N ASP A 664 -13.57 -29.40 46.06
CA ASP A 664 -14.07 -28.56 47.15
C ASP A 664 -13.17 -27.36 47.53
N LYS A 665 -12.36 -26.88 46.55
CA LYS A 665 -11.56 -25.66 46.70
C LYS A 665 -12.32 -24.46 46.13
N TRP A 666 -12.02 -23.27 46.62
CA TRP A 666 -12.60 -21.99 46.17
C TRP A 666 -14.11 -21.79 46.44
N LEU A 667 -14.68 -22.54 47.41
CA LEU A 667 -16.10 -22.42 47.76
C LEU A 667 -16.44 -21.10 48.51
N GLY A 668 -15.44 -20.36 48.95
CA GLY A 668 -15.60 -19.04 49.64
C GLY A 668 -15.36 -17.83 48.79
N LEU A 669 -15.36 -17.94 47.45
CA LEU A 669 -15.09 -16.80 46.55
C LEU A 669 -16.26 -15.79 46.59
N THR A 670 -15.94 -14.51 46.67
CA THR A 670 -16.90 -13.39 46.71
C THR A 670 -16.99 -12.60 45.43
N PHE A 671 -16.00 -12.72 44.51
CA PHE A 671 -15.86 -11.92 43.28
C PHE A 671 -15.88 -10.40 43.53
N THR A 672 -15.53 -10.01 44.77
CA THR A 672 -15.48 -8.60 45.19
C THR A 672 -14.24 -8.34 46.04
N THR A 673 -13.73 -7.13 46.01
CA THR A 673 -12.69 -6.60 46.89
C THR A 673 -13.27 -5.54 47.84
N LYS A 674 -12.45 -5.03 48.75
CA LYS A 674 -12.84 -3.90 49.60
C LYS A 674 -13.18 -2.65 48.73
N ILE A 675 -12.54 -2.47 47.59
CA ILE A 675 -12.74 -1.36 46.66
C ILE A 675 -14.06 -1.53 45.90
N SER A 676 -14.31 -2.73 45.31
CA SER A 676 -15.43 -2.97 44.43
C SER A 676 -16.75 -3.35 45.13
N LYS A 677 -16.67 -3.68 46.44
CA LYS A 677 -17.84 -4.17 47.19
C LYS A 677 -19.02 -3.18 47.20
N ASN A 678 -18.71 -1.89 47.34
CA ASN A 678 -19.70 -0.82 47.45
C ASN A 678 -19.80 0.06 46.19
N LEU A 679 -19.02 -0.25 45.15
CA LEU A 679 -19.00 0.56 43.95
C LEU A 679 -20.29 0.33 43.15
N MET A 680 -21.08 1.37 42.98
CA MET A 680 -22.32 1.42 42.17
C MET A 680 -23.38 0.32 42.53
N THR A 681 -23.45 -0.10 43.78
CA THR A 681 -24.38 -1.16 44.19
C THR A 681 -25.85 -0.74 44.30
N ASN A 682 -26.14 0.53 44.53
CA ASN A 682 -27.48 1.06 44.75
C ASN A 682 -27.75 2.34 43.93
N THR A 683 -27.39 2.32 42.66
CA THR A 683 -27.66 3.45 41.76
C THR A 683 -29.14 3.55 41.44
N ARG A 684 -29.72 4.77 41.51
CA ARG A 684 -31.13 5.07 41.22
C ARG A 684 -31.23 6.31 40.31
N PHE A 685 -30.52 6.26 39.17
CA PHE A 685 -30.61 7.35 38.20
C PHE A 685 -31.91 7.24 37.38
N ASP A 686 -32.63 8.34 37.22
CA ASP A 686 -33.84 8.42 36.37
C ASP A 686 -33.43 8.82 34.94
N PHE A 687 -32.88 7.88 34.17
CA PHE A 687 -32.49 8.08 32.78
C PHE A 687 -33.68 8.48 31.89
N MET A 688 -34.82 7.82 32.08
CA MET A 688 -36.01 8.10 31.26
C MET A 688 -36.70 9.41 31.62
N GLY A 689 -36.55 9.93 32.83
CA GLY A 689 -37.03 11.24 33.20
C GLY A 689 -36.26 12.39 32.58
N THR A 690 -34.98 12.18 32.32
CA THR A 690 -34.08 13.15 31.67
C THR A 690 -33.99 13.00 30.16
N ASN A 691 -34.71 12.07 29.51
CA ASN A 691 -34.58 11.70 28.11
C ASN A 691 -34.70 12.90 27.15
N LYS A 692 -35.64 13.82 27.39
CA LYS A 692 -35.78 15.04 26.56
C LYS A 692 -34.57 15.95 26.65
N LYS A 693 -34.03 16.14 27.85
CA LYS A 693 -32.85 16.98 28.09
C LYS A 693 -31.61 16.36 27.45
N SER A 694 -31.41 15.04 27.59
CA SER A 694 -30.30 14.35 27.00
C SER A 694 -30.33 14.37 25.45
N LEU A 695 -31.51 14.15 24.85
CA LEU A 695 -31.66 14.24 23.39
C LEU A 695 -31.41 15.65 22.85
N ILE A 696 -31.83 16.71 23.59
CA ILE A 696 -31.55 18.11 23.22
C ILE A 696 -30.04 18.38 23.29
N ILE A 697 -29.37 17.96 24.36
CA ILE A 697 -27.93 18.15 24.51
C ILE A 697 -27.19 17.43 23.38
N VAL A 698 -27.52 16.16 23.11
CA VAL A 698 -26.93 15.39 22.01
C VAL A 698 -27.17 16.05 20.65
N SER A 699 -28.40 16.53 20.39
CA SER A 699 -28.73 17.26 19.16
C SER A 699 -27.91 18.54 19.02
N ALA A 700 -27.69 19.27 20.10
CA ALA A 700 -26.84 20.45 20.10
C ALA A 700 -25.37 20.11 19.79
N VAL A 701 -24.84 19.05 20.40
CA VAL A 701 -23.46 18.55 20.08
C VAL A 701 -23.34 18.13 18.61
N ILE A 702 -24.32 17.39 18.09
CA ILE A 702 -24.34 16.99 16.67
C ILE A 702 -24.38 18.22 15.76
N ILE A 703 -25.19 19.24 16.07
CA ILE A 703 -25.24 20.49 15.29
C ILE A 703 -23.89 21.19 15.30
N VAL A 704 -23.20 21.25 16.45
CA VAL A 704 -21.85 21.81 16.55
C VAL A 704 -20.86 21.01 15.70
N CYS A 705 -20.91 19.67 15.74
CA CYS A 705 -20.07 18.79 14.95
C CYS A 705 -20.30 19.00 13.45
N ILE A 706 -21.56 19.04 13.01
CA ILE A 706 -21.91 19.25 11.60
C ILE A 706 -21.50 20.67 11.16
N SER A 707 -21.72 21.69 12.01
CA SER A 707 -21.31 23.08 11.72
C SER A 707 -19.77 23.18 11.60
N SER A 708 -19.03 22.53 12.49
CA SER A 708 -17.56 22.45 12.41
C SER A 708 -17.11 21.80 11.10
N PHE A 709 -17.73 20.67 10.74
CA PHE A 709 -17.45 20.01 9.49
C PHE A 709 -17.72 20.90 8.26
N ALA A 710 -18.82 21.64 8.26
CA ALA A 710 -19.19 22.54 7.16
C ALA A 710 -18.27 23.76 7.03
N ILE A 711 -17.77 24.30 8.16
CA ILE A 711 -16.95 25.52 8.19
C ILE A 711 -15.46 25.23 8.06
N ARG A 712 -14.95 24.24 8.80
CA ARG A 712 -13.52 23.91 8.89
C ARG A 712 -13.12 22.75 8.00
N GLY A 713 -14.08 21.91 7.56
CA GLY A 713 -13.78 20.67 6.82
C GLY A 713 -13.05 19.63 7.66
N LEU A 714 -12.33 18.76 6.97
CA LEU A 714 -11.51 17.70 7.55
C LEU A 714 -10.10 17.78 6.98
N SER A 715 -9.11 17.52 7.79
CA SER A 715 -7.74 17.30 7.30
C SER A 715 -7.65 15.90 6.71
N GLN A 716 -7.55 15.82 5.39
CA GLN A 716 -7.48 14.55 4.66
C GLN A 716 -6.03 14.20 4.35
N SER A 717 -5.66 12.92 4.55
CA SER A 717 -4.37 12.39 4.11
C SER A 717 -4.36 12.15 2.60
N ILE A 718 -3.19 11.83 2.06
CA ILE A 718 -3.05 11.45 0.64
C ILE A 718 -3.85 10.20 0.27
N ASP A 719 -4.24 9.37 1.24
CA ASP A 719 -5.12 8.22 1.01
C ASP A 719 -6.49 8.61 0.43
N PHE A 720 -6.95 9.85 0.70
CA PHE A 720 -8.23 10.39 0.24
C PHE A 720 -8.11 11.47 -0.84
N THR A 721 -6.94 12.09 -0.95
CA THR A 721 -6.71 13.19 -1.92
C THR A 721 -5.84 12.77 -3.09
N GLY A 722 -5.15 11.65 -2.97
CA GLY A 722 -4.00 11.36 -3.83
C GLY A 722 -2.82 12.26 -3.50
N GLY A 723 -1.62 11.83 -3.84
CA GLY A 723 -0.42 12.62 -3.59
C GLY A 723 0.77 11.79 -3.14
N ARG A 724 1.79 12.49 -2.66
CA ARG A 724 3.01 11.92 -2.08
C ARG A 724 3.22 12.47 -0.68
N ASN A 725 3.66 11.58 0.22
CA ASN A 725 4.14 11.92 1.56
C ASN A 725 5.60 11.53 1.67
N PHE A 726 6.41 12.44 2.19
CA PHE A 726 7.79 12.17 2.58
C PHE A 726 7.93 12.46 4.07
N LYS A 727 8.41 11.50 4.85
CA LYS A 727 8.84 11.75 6.22
C LYS A 727 10.33 12.01 6.19
N VAL A 728 10.72 13.23 6.53
CA VAL A 728 12.11 13.67 6.57
C VAL A 728 12.51 13.87 8.02
N GLN A 729 13.56 13.20 8.44
CA GLN A 729 14.16 13.36 9.76
C GLN A 729 15.35 14.29 9.64
N PHE A 730 15.36 15.35 10.43
CA PHE A 730 16.45 16.32 10.51
C PHE A 730 17.31 16.07 11.75
N GLU A 731 18.55 16.48 11.71
CA GLU A 731 19.44 16.41 12.87
C GLU A 731 19.03 17.42 13.94
N ASN A 732 18.61 18.61 13.52
CA ASN A 732 18.17 19.71 14.38
C ASN A 732 16.65 19.88 14.28
N PRO A 733 15.98 20.39 15.36
CA PRO A 733 14.58 20.76 15.27
C PRO A 733 14.32 21.80 14.18
N VAL A 734 13.27 21.61 13.38
CA VAL A 734 12.86 22.52 12.29
C VAL A 734 11.44 23.02 12.50
N GLU A 735 11.18 24.26 12.08
CA GLU A 735 9.82 24.79 12.08
C GLU A 735 9.09 24.34 10.79
N PRO A 736 7.93 23.65 10.90
CA PRO A 736 7.20 23.14 9.74
C PRO A 736 6.85 24.21 8.71
N GLU A 737 6.54 25.40 9.15
CA GLU A 737 6.19 26.51 8.29
C GLU A 737 7.35 26.97 7.39
N GLN A 738 8.56 27.01 7.94
CA GLN A 738 9.78 27.31 7.19
C GLN A 738 10.02 26.26 6.08
N VAL A 739 9.84 24.98 6.43
CA VAL A 739 9.95 23.88 5.45
C VAL A 739 8.88 24.01 4.38
N ARG A 740 7.65 24.36 4.76
CA ARG A 740 6.53 24.56 3.84
C ARG A 740 6.80 25.67 2.84
N GLU A 741 7.29 26.82 3.31
CA GLU A 741 7.61 27.97 2.45
C GLU A 741 8.71 27.66 1.46
N LEU A 742 9.77 26.96 1.89
CA LEU A 742 10.86 26.54 1.00
C LEU A 742 10.32 25.64 -0.12
N ILE A 743 9.48 24.66 0.19
CA ILE A 743 8.95 23.71 -0.78
C ILE A 743 7.93 24.37 -1.71
N ALA A 744 7.00 25.18 -1.16
CA ALA A 744 5.98 25.88 -1.93
C ALA A 744 6.60 26.82 -2.96
N SER A 745 7.73 27.46 -2.65
CA SER A 745 8.43 28.35 -3.57
C SER A 745 8.92 27.65 -4.86
N LYS A 746 9.15 26.33 -4.82
CA LYS A 746 9.68 25.53 -5.93
C LYS A 746 8.66 24.64 -6.60
N PHE A 747 7.63 24.18 -5.86
CA PHE A 747 6.61 23.28 -6.40
C PHE A 747 5.40 24.02 -7.03
N GLY A 748 5.46 25.35 -7.13
CA GLY A 748 4.46 26.16 -7.83
C GLY A 748 3.06 26.01 -7.24
N ASP A 749 2.06 25.76 -8.10
CA ASP A 749 0.64 25.66 -7.69
C ASP A 749 0.26 24.35 -6.98
N ALA A 750 1.23 23.47 -6.68
CA ALA A 750 0.95 22.23 -5.99
C ALA A 750 0.58 22.48 -4.53
N ASN A 751 -0.40 21.72 -4.03
CA ASN A 751 -0.73 21.73 -2.60
C ASN A 751 0.44 21.13 -1.80
N VAL A 752 0.98 21.92 -0.86
CA VAL A 752 2.05 21.48 0.04
C VAL A 752 1.56 21.62 1.48
N SER A 753 1.56 20.52 2.21
CA SER A 753 1.29 20.47 3.65
C SER A 753 2.54 19.93 4.36
N VAL A 754 2.97 20.59 5.42
CA VAL A 754 4.10 20.17 6.24
C VAL A 754 3.66 20.12 7.70
N ILE A 755 3.83 18.96 8.33
CA ILE A 755 3.38 18.70 9.70
C ILE A 755 4.54 18.09 10.48
N ALA A 756 4.84 18.64 11.67
CA ALA A 756 5.81 18.03 12.57
C ALA A 756 5.28 16.71 13.12
N ILE A 757 6.15 15.71 13.19
CA ILE A 757 5.90 14.42 13.81
C ILE A 757 6.75 14.34 15.08
N GLY A 758 6.12 14.03 16.22
CA GLY A 758 6.78 14.04 17.51
C GLY A 758 6.88 15.43 18.16
N THR A 759 7.30 15.43 19.40
CA THR A 759 7.43 16.65 20.21
C THR A 759 8.79 17.33 20.06
N ASP A 760 9.76 16.63 19.49
CA ASP A 760 11.13 17.09 19.29
C ASP A 760 11.31 17.95 18.03
N LYS A 761 10.28 18.01 17.15
CA LYS A 761 10.28 18.75 15.89
C LYS A 761 11.43 18.37 14.94
N LYS A 762 12.04 17.21 15.13
CA LYS A 762 13.12 16.72 14.28
C LYS A 762 12.60 16.00 13.04
N THR A 763 11.40 15.44 13.10
CA THR A 763 10.79 14.75 11.99
C THR A 763 9.61 15.54 11.48
N VAL A 764 9.56 15.77 10.17
CA VAL A 764 8.41 16.39 9.50
C VAL A 764 7.85 15.48 8.42
N ARG A 765 6.55 15.52 8.23
CA ARG A 765 5.87 14.92 7.09
C ARG A 765 5.53 16.01 6.09
N ILE A 766 6.00 15.84 4.87
CA ILE A 766 5.78 16.70 3.73
C ILE A 766 4.80 15.99 2.81
N SER A 767 3.62 16.55 2.61
CA SER A 767 2.58 16.02 1.72
C SER A 767 2.42 16.95 0.52
N THR A 768 2.40 16.38 -0.69
CA THR A 768 2.24 17.16 -1.92
C THR A 768 1.55 16.35 -3.02
N ASN A 769 0.77 17.03 -3.88
CA ASN A 769 0.21 16.44 -5.10
C ASN A 769 1.02 16.80 -6.36
N TYR A 770 2.24 17.34 -6.20
CA TYR A 770 3.09 17.74 -7.33
C TYR A 770 3.33 16.57 -8.28
N ARG A 771 3.03 16.77 -9.56
CA ARG A 771 3.20 15.81 -10.66
C ARG A 771 2.64 14.40 -10.36
N ILE A 772 1.52 14.30 -9.64
CA ILE A 772 0.96 13.00 -9.26
C ILE A 772 0.33 12.25 -10.46
N GLU A 773 -0.06 12.97 -11.50
CA GLU A 773 -0.63 12.40 -12.72
C GLU A 773 0.45 11.89 -13.70
N ASP A 774 1.72 12.25 -13.48
CA ASP A 774 2.82 11.81 -14.33
C ASP A 774 3.17 10.35 -14.05
N ALA A 775 3.01 9.49 -15.05
CA ALA A 775 3.28 8.07 -14.98
C ALA A 775 4.75 7.69 -15.33
N GLY A 776 5.65 8.66 -15.47
CA GLY A 776 7.05 8.43 -15.81
C GLY A 776 7.80 7.65 -14.72
N ASN A 777 8.62 6.66 -15.11
CA ASN A 777 9.36 5.81 -14.16
C ASN A 777 10.40 6.56 -13.32
N ASN A 778 10.85 7.75 -13.73
CA ASN A 778 11.89 8.53 -13.05
C ASN A 778 11.32 9.72 -12.25
N VAL A 779 10.01 9.94 -12.29
CA VAL A 779 9.39 11.13 -11.68
C VAL A 779 9.61 11.15 -10.17
N ASP A 780 9.56 10.00 -9.51
CA ASP A 780 9.69 9.93 -8.06
C ASP A 780 11.13 10.25 -7.62
N SER A 781 12.14 9.74 -8.35
CA SER A 781 13.56 10.07 -8.11
C SER A 781 13.88 11.54 -8.42
N GLU A 782 13.24 12.13 -9.43
CA GLU A 782 13.35 13.56 -9.72
C GLU A 782 12.79 14.40 -8.57
N ILE A 783 11.63 14.02 -8.02
CA ILE A 783 11.01 14.73 -6.89
C ILE A 783 11.87 14.62 -5.63
N GLU A 784 12.44 13.45 -5.33
CA GLU A 784 13.38 13.29 -4.21
C GLU A 784 14.62 14.19 -4.39
N SER A 785 15.13 14.31 -5.62
CA SER A 785 16.23 15.23 -5.94
C SER A 785 15.83 16.69 -5.76
N TYR A 786 14.63 17.06 -6.19
CA TYR A 786 14.07 18.41 -5.97
C TYR A 786 13.89 18.73 -4.49
N LEU A 787 13.38 17.76 -3.70
CA LEU A 787 13.27 17.90 -2.25
C LEU A 787 14.64 18.14 -1.61
N TYR A 788 15.64 17.37 -1.99
CA TYR A 788 17.00 17.55 -1.50
C TYR A 788 17.53 18.96 -1.78
N GLU A 789 17.43 19.44 -3.04
CA GLU A 789 17.89 20.78 -3.40
C GLU A 789 17.14 21.87 -2.65
N THR A 790 15.85 21.67 -2.41
CA THR A 790 14.99 22.65 -1.72
C THR A 790 15.27 22.69 -0.22
N LEU A 791 15.56 21.55 0.38
CA LEU A 791 15.78 21.42 1.81
C LEU A 791 17.25 21.66 2.24
N LYS A 792 18.18 21.82 1.30
CA LYS A 792 19.59 22.13 1.58
C LYS A 792 19.81 23.19 2.66
N PRO A 793 19.03 24.31 2.73
CA PRO A 793 19.23 25.33 3.76
C PRO A 793 18.98 24.89 5.19
N VAL A 794 18.16 23.83 5.38
CA VAL A 794 17.76 23.28 6.69
C VAL A 794 18.43 21.94 7.01
N LEU A 795 19.09 21.34 6.00
CA LEU A 795 19.92 20.15 6.20
C LEU A 795 21.29 20.53 6.79
N THR A 796 21.93 19.59 7.45
CA THR A 796 23.30 19.79 7.96
C THR A 796 24.28 19.94 6.78
N GLN A 797 25.29 20.78 6.92
CA GLN A 797 26.25 21.05 5.84
C GLN A 797 26.93 19.77 5.34
N ASN A 798 27.00 19.59 4.01
CA ASN A 798 27.70 18.51 3.28
C ASN A 798 27.03 17.13 3.22
N ILE A 799 25.72 17.04 3.34
CA ILE A 799 25.01 15.78 3.03
C ILE A 799 24.94 15.60 1.50
N SER A 800 25.27 14.43 1.00
CA SER A 800 25.08 14.07 -0.41
C SER A 800 23.62 13.73 -0.69
N LEU A 801 23.20 13.78 -1.97
CA LEU A 801 21.88 13.30 -2.38
C LEU A 801 21.67 11.82 -2.01
N GLU A 802 22.71 11.00 -2.17
CA GLU A 802 22.68 9.58 -1.82
C GLU A 802 22.39 9.37 -0.33
N THR A 803 23.05 10.16 0.54
CA THR A 803 22.80 10.10 2.00
C THR A 803 21.41 10.60 2.37
N PHE A 804 20.89 11.62 1.66
CA PHE A 804 19.54 12.13 1.90
C PHE A 804 18.44 11.13 1.50
N ILE A 805 18.65 10.36 0.46
CA ILE A 805 17.72 9.33 -0.02
C ILE A 805 17.89 8.02 0.77
N ASP A 806 19.05 7.80 1.40
CA ASP A 806 19.32 6.60 2.18
C ASP A 806 18.44 6.56 3.43
N ARG A 807 17.51 5.63 3.44
CA ARG A 807 16.51 5.45 4.50
C ARG A 807 17.06 4.77 5.76
N ASP A 808 18.30 4.28 5.70
CA ASP A 808 18.98 3.62 6.82
C ASP A 808 19.94 4.55 7.56
N ASN A 809 20.46 5.58 6.87
CA ASN A 809 21.47 6.49 7.40
C ASN A 809 20.83 7.87 7.66
N HIS A 810 20.63 8.20 8.93
CA HIS A 810 19.98 9.45 9.35
C HIS A 810 20.95 10.57 9.71
N THR A 811 22.24 10.42 9.41
CA THR A 811 23.27 11.42 9.73
C THR A 811 23.05 12.70 8.92
N GLY A 812 22.69 13.78 9.61
CA GLY A 812 22.56 15.11 9.02
C GLY A 812 21.22 15.41 8.36
N GLY A 813 20.33 14.42 8.20
CA GLY A 813 19.00 14.52 7.65
C GLY A 813 18.77 13.61 6.44
N SER A 814 17.68 12.84 6.48
CA SER A 814 17.33 11.91 5.41
C SER A 814 15.82 11.68 5.30
N ILE A 815 15.38 11.15 4.16
CA ILE A 815 14.04 10.61 3.98
C ILE A 815 13.97 9.25 4.70
N VAL A 816 13.17 9.15 5.76
CA VAL A 816 12.97 7.90 6.52
C VAL A 816 11.84 7.04 5.96
N SER A 817 10.86 7.65 5.30
CA SER A 817 9.83 6.93 4.56
C SER A 817 9.22 7.80 3.47
N SER A 818 8.75 7.16 2.42
CA SER A 818 7.97 7.79 1.35
C SER A 818 6.73 6.97 1.04
N GLN A 819 5.66 7.67 0.72
CA GLN A 819 4.38 7.09 0.33
C GLN A 819 3.84 7.82 -0.89
N LYS A 820 3.28 7.09 -1.84
CA LYS A 820 2.61 7.61 -3.02
C LYS A 820 1.25 6.95 -3.16
N VAL A 821 0.22 7.73 -3.38
CA VAL A 821 -1.14 7.24 -3.63
C VAL A 821 -1.66 7.92 -4.88
N GLY A 822 -1.97 7.14 -5.90
CA GLY A 822 -2.56 7.64 -7.13
C GLY A 822 -4.01 8.12 -6.93
N PRO A 823 -4.50 9.07 -7.74
CA PRO A 823 -5.85 9.62 -7.60
C PRO A 823 -6.96 8.57 -7.67
N SER A 824 -6.83 7.58 -8.53
CA SER A 824 -7.82 6.49 -8.68
C SER A 824 -7.90 5.61 -7.43
N ILE A 825 -6.77 5.34 -6.77
CA ILE A 825 -6.75 4.60 -5.50
C ILE A 825 -7.40 5.42 -4.39
N ALA A 826 -7.09 6.72 -4.32
CA ALA A 826 -7.67 7.60 -3.31
C ALA A 826 -9.21 7.67 -3.41
N ASP A 827 -9.76 7.74 -4.62
CA ASP A 827 -11.21 7.73 -4.83
C ASP A 827 -11.84 6.37 -4.46
N ASP A 828 -11.16 5.26 -4.75
CA ASP A 828 -11.63 3.93 -4.34
C ASP A 828 -11.65 3.78 -2.82
N ILE A 829 -10.60 4.23 -2.13
CA ILE A 829 -10.53 4.22 -0.67
C ILE A 829 -11.65 5.08 -0.07
N LYS A 830 -11.88 6.28 -0.60
CA LYS A 830 -12.94 7.19 -0.15
C LYS A 830 -14.33 6.58 -0.29
N THR A 831 -14.60 6.00 -1.44
CA THR A 831 -15.90 5.38 -1.74
C THR A 831 -16.10 4.11 -0.91
N GLY A 832 -15.08 3.26 -0.80
CA GLY A 832 -15.06 2.06 0.04
C GLY A 832 -15.28 2.38 1.51
N ALA A 833 -14.71 3.49 2.00
CA ALA A 833 -14.91 3.98 3.37
C ALA A 833 -16.39 4.29 3.67
N ILE A 834 -17.05 5.02 2.77
CA ILE A 834 -18.48 5.36 2.94
C ILE A 834 -19.33 4.08 2.91
N TYR A 835 -19.09 3.20 1.93
CA TYR A 835 -19.85 1.94 1.81
C TYR A 835 -19.65 1.03 3.02
N SER A 836 -18.42 0.91 3.53
CA SER A 836 -18.12 0.07 4.70
C SER A 836 -18.89 0.52 5.95
N VAL A 837 -18.92 1.83 6.22
CA VAL A 837 -19.66 2.39 7.37
C VAL A 837 -21.17 2.17 7.21
N VAL A 838 -21.72 2.47 6.03
CA VAL A 838 -23.17 2.27 5.76
C VAL A 838 -23.53 0.79 5.87
N LEU A 839 -22.74 -0.09 5.28
CA LEU A 839 -22.96 -1.53 5.33
C LEU A 839 -22.87 -2.06 6.78
N ALA A 840 -21.92 -1.56 7.58
CA ALA A 840 -21.80 -1.95 8.98
C ALA A 840 -23.04 -1.56 9.78
N LEU A 841 -23.52 -0.33 9.63
CA LEU A 841 -24.74 0.15 10.30
C LEU A 841 -25.96 -0.68 9.89
N LEU A 842 -26.10 -1.01 8.60
CA LEU A 842 -27.23 -1.82 8.10
C LEU A 842 -27.13 -3.28 8.59
N ALA A 843 -25.96 -3.89 8.51
CA ALA A 843 -25.74 -5.28 8.93
C ALA A 843 -26.01 -5.45 10.43
N ILE A 844 -25.49 -4.53 11.25
CA ILE A 844 -25.73 -4.53 12.69
C ILE A 844 -27.21 -4.25 13.00
N GLY A 845 -27.83 -3.29 12.33
CA GLY A 845 -29.25 -3.00 12.50
C GLY A 845 -30.13 -4.18 12.16
N LEU A 846 -29.82 -4.89 11.07
CA LEU A 846 -30.50 -6.12 10.69
C LEU A 846 -30.29 -7.23 11.71
N TYR A 847 -29.06 -7.43 12.19
CA TYR A 847 -28.75 -8.41 13.23
C TYR A 847 -29.58 -8.17 14.50
N ILE A 848 -29.64 -6.92 14.99
CA ILE A 848 -30.44 -6.57 16.17
C ILE A 848 -31.93 -6.82 15.93
N LEU A 849 -32.43 -6.48 14.74
CA LEU A 849 -33.81 -6.72 14.38
C LEU A 849 -34.15 -8.23 14.42
N LEU A 850 -33.30 -9.05 13.88
CA LEU A 850 -33.47 -10.52 13.87
C LEU A 850 -33.35 -11.11 15.29
N ARG A 851 -32.40 -10.62 16.07
CA ARG A 851 -32.07 -11.12 17.42
C ARG A 851 -33.13 -10.79 18.44
N PHE A 852 -33.58 -9.54 18.46
CA PHE A 852 -34.56 -9.05 19.43
C PHE A 852 -36.00 -9.05 18.93
N ARG A 853 -36.23 -9.25 17.64
CA ARG A 853 -37.55 -9.23 16.98
C ARG A 853 -38.36 -7.97 17.30
N ASN A 854 -37.70 -6.85 17.56
CA ASN A 854 -38.30 -5.57 17.91
C ASN A 854 -37.61 -4.41 17.20
N ILE A 855 -38.36 -3.76 16.34
CA ILE A 855 -37.89 -2.62 15.53
C ILE A 855 -37.37 -1.44 16.38
N ALA A 856 -37.93 -1.24 17.59
CA ALA A 856 -37.52 -0.13 18.46
C ALA A 856 -36.05 -0.25 18.91
N TYR A 857 -35.58 -1.46 19.19
CA TYR A 857 -34.19 -1.71 19.56
C TYR A 857 -33.25 -1.52 18.38
N SER A 858 -33.63 -1.98 17.18
CA SER A 858 -32.87 -1.81 15.96
C SER A 858 -32.72 -0.33 15.59
N ILE A 859 -33.81 0.43 15.52
CA ILE A 859 -33.76 1.85 15.20
C ILE A 859 -33.00 2.63 16.27
N GLY A 860 -33.25 2.35 17.57
CA GLY A 860 -32.52 2.98 18.66
C GLY A 860 -31.00 2.77 18.55
N SER A 861 -30.55 1.57 18.17
CA SER A 861 -29.15 1.24 17.97
C SER A 861 -28.57 1.94 16.74
N ILE A 862 -29.23 1.87 15.58
CA ILE A 862 -28.75 2.51 14.34
C ILE A 862 -28.59 4.02 14.54
N VAL A 863 -29.60 4.68 15.10
CA VAL A 863 -29.53 6.12 15.34
C VAL A 863 -28.41 6.47 16.32
N ALA A 864 -28.25 5.69 17.38
CA ALA A 864 -27.18 5.94 18.34
C ALA A 864 -25.80 5.73 17.71
N LEU A 865 -25.57 4.66 16.93
CA LEU A 865 -24.32 4.41 16.22
C LEU A 865 -24.01 5.48 15.17
N SER A 866 -25.04 5.96 14.46
CA SER A 866 -24.88 7.08 13.51
C SER A 866 -24.48 8.37 14.24
N CYS A 867 -25.08 8.64 15.41
CA CYS A 867 -24.68 9.78 16.25
C CYS A 867 -23.25 9.62 16.75
N ASP A 868 -22.85 8.43 17.18
CA ASP A 868 -21.48 8.14 17.63
C ASP A 868 -20.48 8.45 16.51
N THR A 869 -20.75 7.97 15.29
CA THR A 869 -19.90 8.21 14.11
C THR A 869 -19.80 9.71 13.79
N ILE A 870 -20.91 10.44 13.76
CA ILE A 870 -20.93 11.88 13.49
C ILE A 870 -20.15 12.65 14.57
N MET A 871 -20.25 12.25 15.83
CA MET A 871 -19.53 12.91 16.92
C MET A 871 -18.02 12.66 16.86
N ILE A 872 -17.57 11.45 16.45
CA ILE A 872 -16.14 11.14 16.26
C ILE A 872 -15.59 11.97 15.10
N ILE A 873 -16.27 11.99 13.95
CA ILE A 873 -15.86 12.79 12.77
C ILE A 873 -15.87 14.28 13.12
N GLY A 874 -16.91 14.74 13.83
CA GLY A 874 -17.01 16.12 14.27
C GLY A 874 -15.92 16.55 15.24
N ALA A 875 -15.48 15.66 16.14
CA ALA A 875 -14.36 15.92 17.02
C ALA A 875 -13.05 16.09 16.23
N TYR A 876 -12.82 15.26 15.20
CA TYR A 876 -11.67 15.43 14.29
C TYR A 876 -11.72 16.78 13.57
N SER A 877 -12.89 17.17 13.04
CA SER A 877 -13.08 18.50 12.43
C SER A 877 -12.85 19.65 13.41
N LEU A 878 -13.25 19.49 14.67
CA LEU A 878 -13.17 20.55 15.68
C LEU A 878 -11.74 20.75 16.19
N PHE A 879 -11.00 19.66 16.40
CA PHE A 879 -9.73 19.68 17.11
C PHE A 879 -8.49 19.64 16.20
N TRP A 880 -8.64 19.38 14.87
CA TRP A 880 -7.47 19.39 14.00
C TRP A 880 -6.79 20.77 13.98
N GLY A 881 -5.46 20.76 14.02
CA GLY A 881 -4.65 21.98 14.14
C GLY A 881 -4.65 22.62 15.54
N ILE A 882 -5.41 22.08 16.51
CA ILE A 882 -5.42 22.56 17.91
C ILE A 882 -4.60 21.61 18.80
N LEU A 883 -4.74 20.30 18.58
CA LEU A 883 -4.02 19.29 19.36
C LEU A 883 -2.57 19.12 18.84
N PRO A 884 -1.63 18.76 19.73
CA PRO A 884 -0.22 18.66 19.38
C PRO A 884 0.14 17.36 18.61
N PHE A 885 -0.81 16.71 17.98
CA PHE A 885 -0.63 15.53 17.14
C PHE A 885 -1.56 15.58 15.94
N SER A 886 -1.22 14.82 14.89
CA SER A 886 -1.98 14.81 13.66
C SER A 886 -3.36 14.17 13.84
N LEU A 887 -4.42 14.89 13.44
CA LEU A 887 -5.79 14.42 13.32
C LEU A 887 -6.20 14.33 11.84
N GLU A 888 -5.28 13.89 10.99
CA GLU A 888 -5.62 13.60 9.60
C GLU A 888 -6.48 12.35 9.51
N ILE A 889 -7.43 12.41 8.61
CA ILE A 889 -8.25 11.26 8.25
C ILE A 889 -7.48 10.45 7.22
N ASP A 890 -7.08 9.26 7.61
CA ASP A 890 -6.41 8.25 6.82
C ASP A 890 -7.24 6.95 6.80
N GLN A 891 -6.73 5.92 6.15
CA GLN A 891 -7.38 4.62 6.17
C GLN A 891 -7.52 4.06 7.58
N THR A 892 -6.54 4.29 8.48
CA THR A 892 -6.59 3.76 9.86
C THR A 892 -7.72 4.39 10.68
N PHE A 893 -8.07 5.64 10.41
CA PHE A 893 -9.23 6.32 11.00
C PHE A 893 -10.55 5.62 10.67
N ILE A 894 -10.71 5.12 9.42
CA ILE A 894 -11.89 4.34 9.05
C ILE A 894 -11.97 3.04 9.83
N GLY A 895 -10.81 2.38 9.99
CA GLY A 895 -10.68 1.20 10.86
C GLY A 895 -11.11 1.50 12.30
N ALA A 896 -10.72 2.67 12.83
CA ALA A 896 -11.12 3.10 14.15
C ALA A 896 -12.65 3.35 14.27
N ILE A 897 -13.26 4.01 13.28
CA ILE A 897 -14.73 4.24 13.28
C ILE A 897 -15.48 2.91 13.26
N LEU A 898 -15.14 2.00 12.35
CA LEU A 898 -15.82 0.70 12.25
C LEU A 898 -15.66 -0.11 13.53
N THR A 899 -14.48 -0.08 14.11
CA THR A 899 -14.21 -0.77 15.38
C THR A 899 -14.95 -0.12 16.54
N ALA A 900 -15.02 1.21 16.58
CA ALA A 900 -15.81 1.94 17.58
C ALA A 900 -17.31 1.63 17.47
N ILE A 901 -17.84 1.51 16.25
CA ILE A 901 -19.22 1.04 16.01
C ILE A 901 -19.41 -0.36 16.57
N GLY A 902 -18.47 -1.29 16.29
CA GLY A 902 -18.51 -2.67 16.79
C GLY A 902 -18.40 -2.76 18.30
N TYR A 903 -17.63 -1.88 18.94
CA TYR A 903 -17.55 -1.80 20.40
C TYR A 903 -18.80 -1.15 21.02
N SER A 904 -19.28 -0.05 20.46
CA SER A 904 -20.42 0.69 20.95
C SER A 904 -21.72 -0.11 20.94
N ILE A 905 -21.89 -1.02 19.98
CA ILE A 905 -23.06 -1.88 19.91
C ILE A 905 -23.11 -2.91 21.03
N ASN A 906 -21.96 -3.35 21.55
CA ASN A 906 -21.86 -4.32 22.63
C ASN A 906 -22.67 -3.87 23.88
N ASP A 907 -22.45 -2.64 24.34
CA ASP A 907 -23.19 -2.10 25.47
C ASP A 907 -24.70 -2.00 25.19
N LYS A 908 -25.08 -1.60 23.98
CA LYS A 908 -26.49 -1.51 23.57
C LYS A 908 -27.19 -2.85 23.59
N VAL A 909 -26.54 -3.90 23.06
CA VAL A 909 -27.07 -5.26 23.04
C VAL A 909 -27.33 -5.78 24.46
N VAL A 910 -26.38 -5.56 25.35
CA VAL A 910 -26.53 -6.06 26.74
C VAL A 910 -27.61 -5.30 27.53
N ILE A 911 -27.68 -3.98 27.32
CA ILE A 911 -28.78 -3.19 27.94
C ILE A 911 -30.13 -3.68 27.42
N PHE A 912 -30.28 -3.90 26.12
CA PHE A 912 -31.55 -4.35 25.53
C PHE A 912 -31.87 -5.80 25.91
N ASP A 913 -30.87 -6.67 26.07
CA ASP A 913 -31.08 -8.01 26.61
C ASP A 913 -31.61 -7.96 28.06
N ARG A 914 -31.04 -7.06 28.90
CA ARG A 914 -31.53 -6.84 30.26
C ARG A 914 -32.95 -6.24 30.28
N VAL A 915 -33.26 -5.31 29.42
CA VAL A 915 -34.61 -4.76 29.25
C VAL A 915 -35.58 -5.84 28.86
N ARG A 916 -35.23 -6.72 27.94
CA ARG A 916 -36.04 -7.88 27.52
C ARG A 916 -36.26 -8.86 28.68
N GLU A 917 -35.22 -9.18 29.43
CA GLU A 917 -35.28 -10.02 30.62
C GLU A 917 -36.27 -9.44 31.65
N PHE A 918 -36.20 -8.15 31.93
CA PHE A 918 -37.08 -7.48 32.88
C PHE A 918 -38.55 -7.39 32.40
N PHE A 919 -38.76 -7.27 31.09
CA PHE A 919 -40.14 -7.40 30.55
C PHE A 919 -40.74 -8.78 30.80
N GLY A 920 -39.90 -9.86 30.71
CA GLY A 920 -40.32 -11.21 31.02
C GLY A 920 -40.62 -11.41 32.54
N LEU A 921 -39.73 -10.89 33.39
CA LEU A 921 -39.83 -11.04 34.84
C LEU A 921 -40.95 -10.17 35.47
N TYR A 922 -41.15 -8.98 34.95
CA TYR A 922 -42.06 -7.98 35.51
C TYR A 922 -43.05 -7.40 34.48
N PRO A 923 -43.94 -8.21 33.89
CA PRO A 923 -44.77 -7.79 32.75
C PRO A 923 -45.78 -6.69 33.09
N LYS A 924 -46.13 -6.52 34.38
CA LYS A 924 -47.10 -5.51 34.86
C LYS A 924 -46.46 -4.19 35.31
N ARG A 925 -45.11 -4.12 35.34
CA ARG A 925 -44.38 -2.91 35.78
C ARG A 925 -44.45 -1.81 34.74
N ASP A 926 -44.49 -0.54 35.20
CA ASP A 926 -44.43 0.61 34.28
C ASP A 926 -43.13 0.59 33.42
N LYS A 927 -43.24 0.82 32.15
CA LYS A 927 -42.14 0.76 31.21
C LYS A 927 -40.99 1.73 31.52
N ARG A 928 -41.32 2.93 32.02
CA ARG A 928 -40.31 3.90 32.44
C ARG A 928 -39.46 3.33 33.59
N GLN A 929 -40.12 2.78 34.59
CA GLN A 929 -39.45 2.18 35.74
C GLN A 929 -38.63 0.96 35.30
N LEU A 930 -39.20 0.12 34.43
CA LEU A 930 -38.52 -1.07 33.91
C LEU A 930 -37.24 -0.71 33.14
N PHE A 931 -37.28 0.31 32.25
CA PHE A 931 -36.08 0.76 31.56
C PHE A 931 -35.06 1.36 32.54
N ASN A 932 -35.48 2.18 33.50
CA ASN A 932 -34.57 2.75 34.51
C ASN A 932 -33.91 1.67 35.38
N ASP A 933 -34.68 0.66 35.81
CA ASP A 933 -34.14 -0.43 36.62
C ASP A 933 -33.15 -1.28 35.82
N SER A 934 -33.44 -1.56 34.54
CA SER A 934 -32.54 -2.26 33.64
C SER A 934 -31.21 -1.50 33.44
N LEU A 935 -31.28 -0.20 33.20
CA LEU A 935 -30.07 0.65 33.04
C LEU A 935 -29.26 0.75 34.32
N ASN A 936 -29.90 0.93 35.49
CA ASN A 936 -29.20 1.01 36.76
C ASN A 936 -28.52 -0.33 37.12
N THR A 937 -29.12 -1.47 36.81
CA THR A 937 -28.53 -2.78 37.09
C THR A 937 -27.35 -3.09 36.18
N THR A 938 -27.32 -2.58 34.95
CA THR A 938 -26.23 -2.79 34.00
C THR A 938 -25.12 -1.74 34.10
N LEU A 939 -25.36 -0.63 34.79
CA LEU A 939 -24.46 0.54 34.82
C LEU A 939 -23.07 0.23 35.34
N ALA A 940 -22.97 -0.50 36.46
CA ALA A 940 -21.67 -0.91 37.03
C ALA A 940 -20.84 -1.73 36.04
N ARG A 941 -21.48 -2.64 35.32
CA ARG A 941 -20.86 -3.46 34.28
C ARG A 941 -20.39 -2.59 33.11
N THR A 942 -21.27 -1.79 32.53
CA THR A 942 -20.98 -0.92 31.41
C THR A 942 -19.77 -0.02 31.69
N ILE A 943 -19.70 0.57 32.88
CA ILE A 943 -18.56 1.39 33.29
C ILE A 943 -17.29 0.56 33.45
N ASN A 944 -17.36 -0.64 34.05
CA ASN A 944 -16.19 -1.50 34.22
C ASN A 944 -15.62 -1.98 32.88
N THR A 945 -16.46 -2.33 31.91
CA THR A 945 -16.03 -2.76 30.57
C THR A 945 -15.42 -1.61 29.79
N SER A 946 -16.06 -0.44 29.82
CA SER A 946 -15.52 0.78 29.17
C SER A 946 -14.22 1.23 29.80
N LEU A 947 -14.09 1.15 31.13
CA LEU A 947 -12.87 1.55 31.85
C LEU A 947 -11.70 0.61 31.55
N SER A 948 -11.94 -0.72 31.50
CA SER A 948 -10.88 -1.70 31.15
C SER A 948 -10.35 -1.46 29.74
N THR A 949 -11.21 -1.21 28.77
CA THR A 949 -10.82 -0.88 27.39
C THR A 949 -10.14 0.49 27.29
N LEU A 950 -10.65 1.47 28.05
CA LEU A 950 -10.05 2.81 28.08
C LEU A 950 -8.62 2.80 28.65
N ILE A 951 -8.33 2.00 29.68
CA ILE A 951 -6.98 1.81 30.21
C ILE A 951 -6.03 1.34 29.11
N VAL A 952 -6.44 0.34 28.35
CA VAL A 952 -5.67 -0.21 27.25
C VAL A 952 -5.42 0.83 26.14
N LEU A 953 -6.48 1.54 25.72
CA LEU A 953 -6.39 2.57 24.69
C LEU A 953 -5.54 3.78 25.12
N LEU A 954 -5.60 4.17 26.41
CA LEU A 954 -4.73 5.22 26.94
C LEU A 954 -3.25 4.81 26.93
N CYS A 955 -2.95 3.55 27.22
CA CYS A 955 -1.57 3.05 27.08
C CYS A 955 -1.07 3.15 25.64
N ILE A 956 -1.90 2.74 24.66
CA ILE A 956 -1.55 2.87 23.23
C ILE A 956 -1.40 4.34 22.85
N PHE A 957 -2.32 5.20 23.29
CA PHE A 957 -2.30 6.64 22.97
C PHE A 957 -1.03 7.34 23.46
N ILE A 958 -0.59 7.00 24.68
CA ILE A 958 0.57 7.66 25.33
C ILE A 958 1.89 7.02 24.88
N LEU A 959 1.95 5.69 24.77
CA LEU A 959 3.20 4.93 24.62
C LEU A 959 3.36 4.30 23.22
N GLY A 960 2.30 4.24 22.42
CA GLY A 960 2.28 3.47 21.17
C GLY A 960 2.92 4.17 19.96
N GLY A 961 3.49 5.37 20.15
CA GLY A 961 4.11 6.14 19.06
C GLY A 961 3.11 6.90 18.19
N ASP A 962 3.64 7.76 17.32
CA ASP A 962 2.81 8.70 16.54
C ASP A 962 1.96 8.01 15.47
N SER A 963 2.43 6.88 14.94
CA SER A 963 1.74 6.15 13.86
C SER A 963 0.34 5.63 14.25
N ILE A 964 0.12 5.31 15.55
CA ILE A 964 -1.16 4.77 16.04
C ILE A 964 -1.88 5.71 17.01
N ARG A 965 -1.30 6.89 17.29
CA ARG A 965 -1.88 7.85 18.25
C ARG A 965 -3.23 8.38 17.80
N SER A 966 -3.35 8.77 16.53
CA SER A 966 -4.63 9.24 15.96
C SER A 966 -5.70 8.16 16.02
N PHE A 967 -5.37 6.92 15.63
CA PHE A 967 -6.24 5.76 15.75
C PHE A 967 -6.71 5.53 17.20
N ALA A 968 -5.78 5.54 18.17
CA ALA A 968 -6.10 5.36 19.58
C ALA A 968 -7.02 6.47 20.10
N PHE A 969 -6.81 7.72 19.67
CA PHE A 969 -7.67 8.85 20.01
C PHE A 969 -9.10 8.66 19.48
N ALA A 970 -9.28 8.27 18.23
CA ALA A 970 -10.60 7.97 17.67
C ALA A 970 -11.31 6.86 18.45
N MET A 971 -10.57 5.82 18.83
CA MET A 971 -11.09 4.72 19.64
C MET A 971 -11.48 5.16 21.06
N ILE A 972 -10.67 5.99 21.72
CA ILE A 972 -11.00 6.58 23.04
C ILE A 972 -12.31 7.35 22.95
N LEU A 973 -12.44 8.22 21.94
CA LEU A 973 -13.70 8.93 21.69
C LEU A 973 -14.85 7.95 21.45
N GLY A 974 -14.64 6.93 20.63
CA GLY A 974 -15.63 5.91 20.31
C GLY A 974 -16.13 5.15 21.54
N VAL A 975 -15.23 4.74 22.45
CA VAL A 975 -15.59 4.06 23.71
C VAL A 975 -16.37 4.99 24.62
N VAL A 976 -15.90 6.22 24.85
CA VAL A 976 -16.55 7.19 25.74
C VAL A 976 -17.92 7.60 25.21
N ILE A 977 -17.98 8.01 23.93
CA ILE A 977 -19.23 8.41 23.28
C ILE A 977 -20.19 7.23 23.20
N GLY A 978 -19.72 6.02 22.82
CA GLY A 978 -20.52 4.81 22.69
C GLY A 978 -21.16 4.37 24.00
N THR A 979 -20.43 4.48 25.12
CA THR A 979 -20.95 4.22 26.45
C THR A 979 -22.04 5.23 26.84
N LEU A 980 -21.80 6.51 26.59
CA LEU A 980 -22.81 7.53 26.86
C LEU A 980 -24.04 7.41 25.95
N SER A 981 -23.84 7.08 24.67
CA SER A 981 -24.92 6.95 23.70
C SER A 981 -25.82 5.75 24.00
N SER A 982 -25.30 4.67 24.56
CA SER A 982 -26.09 3.51 24.96
C SER A 982 -27.12 3.85 26.07
N LEU A 983 -26.71 4.71 27.01
CA LEU A 983 -27.54 5.18 28.13
C LEU A 983 -28.48 6.32 27.73
N PHE A 984 -28.00 7.33 26.98
CA PHE A 984 -28.67 8.61 26.75
C PHE A 984 -29.25 8.79 25.34
N ILE A 985 -28.97 7.90 24.39
CA ILE A 985 -29.49 7.95 23.01
C ILE A 985 -30.30 6.71 22.70
N ALA A 986 -29.64 5.53 22.68
CA ALA A 986 -30.27 4.27 22.24
C ALA A 986 -31.45 3.87 23.11
N SER A 987 -31.28 3.86 24.44
CA SER A 987 -32.33 3.47 25.39
C SER A 987 -33.52 4.44 25.44
N PRO A 988 -33.31 5.78 25.46
CA PRO A 988 -34.44 6.72 25.36
C PRO A 988 -35.21 6.66 24.04
N ILE A 989 -34.52 6.44 22.90
CA ILE A 989 -35.20 6.27 21.60
C ILE A 989 -36.05 5.01 21.60
N ALA A 990 -35.47 3.88 22.02
CA ALA A 990 -36.22 2.62 22.15
C ALA A 990 -37.42 2.74 23.08
N TYR A 991 -37.27 3.39 24.26
CA TYR A 991 -38.35 3.67 25.17
C TYR A 991 -39.46 4.53 24.53
N ASN A 992 -39.11 5.63 23.87
CA ASN A 992 -40.09 6.51 23.23
C ASN A 992 -40.90 5.80 22.15
N MET A 993 -40.28 4.91 21.37
CA MET A 993 -40.94 4.10 20.35
C MET A 993 -41.87 3.03 20.96
N MET A 994 -41.52 2.51 22.15
CA MET A 994 -42.27 1.44 22.84
C MET A 994 -43.34 1.97 23.78
N LYS A 995 -43.24 3.25 24.15
CA LYS A 995 -44.11 3.82 25.22
C LYS A 995 -45.60 3.57 24.99
N ASN A 996 -46.08 3.68 23.77
CA ASN A 996 -47.52 3.58 23.41
C ASN A 996 -47.90 2.23 22.78
N LYS A 997 -46.95 1.27 22.58
CA LYS A 997 -47.25 -0.04 21.99
C LYS A 997 -47.52 -1.09 23.05
N LYS A 998 -48.53 -1.98 22.88
CA LYS A 998 -48.66 -3.20 23.68
C LYS A 998 -47.49 -4.12 23.29
N VAL A 999 -46.66 -4.50 24.26
CA VAL A 999 -45.55 -5.43 24.04
C VAL A 999 -46.13 -6.85 24.01
N VAL A 1000 -46.08 -7.48 22.87
CA VAL A 1000 -46.31 -8.92 22.74
C VAL A 1000 -45.00 -9.58 23.17
N VAL A 1001 -44.93 -10.16 24.35
CA VAL A 1001 -43.84 -11.02 24.79
C VAL A 1001 -44.03 -12.34 24.10
N PRO A 1002 -43.10 -12.83 23.26
CA PRO A 1002 -43.17 -14.22 22.80
C PRO A 1002 -43.11 -15.15 24.02
N ALA A 1003 -43.98 -16.11 24.09
CA ALA A 1003 -43.97 -17.14 25.14
C ALA A 1003 -42.57 -17.80 25.12
N ALA A 1004 -41.95 -17.93 26.29
CA ALA A 1004 -40.73 -18.69 26.44
C ALA A 1004 -41.02 -20.13 25.94
N THR A 1005 -40.34 -20.54 24.89
CA THR A 1005 -40.27 -21.98 24.54
C THR A 1005 -39.49 -22.62 25.66
N GLU A 1006 -40.17 -23.42 26.47
CA GLU A 1006 -39.57 -24.38 27.35
C GLU A 1006 -38.82 -25.41 26.48
N GLU A 1007 -37.47 -25.33 26.47
CA GLU A 1007 -36.56 -26.44 26.14
C GLU A 1007 -35.36 -26.44 27.07
#